data_127614224121b01d594f62dd44423c42
#
_entry.id   127614224121b01d594f62dd44423c42
#
_cell.length_a   1.000
_cell.length_b   1.000
_cell.length_c   1.000
_cell.angle_alpha   90.00
_cell.angle_beta   90.00
_cell.angle_gamma   90.00
#
_symmetry.space_group_name_H-M   'P 1'
#
loop_
_entity.id
_entity.type
_entity.pdbx_description
1 polymer ?
#
loop_
_entity_poly.entity_id
_entity_poly.type
_entity_poly.pdbx_seq_one_letter_code
_entity_poly.pdbx_strand_id
1 'polypeptide(L)'
;MANGETLHERSKGKDVRTSNIVAAKVRRPLLRGTFWARDAREPPTGAYSATVLVGLCRRGGCGRAGMNPSLDSGDPTFDFLPSPPCRGLKCWAPVSAAWPCGEPGITNSSSFPSRPLLFSPQPIPLSSPFASSLIPNPNPYPNSNPNSNPQAVANAVRTSLGPRGMDKLMQMPDGEVLISNDGATILSKMNVLHPAAKMLVELSQSQDIEAGDGTTTVVVVAGALLEACSTLLSKGIHPTAIASSFMRAAGLATGILEDMSRPLDLNDRDSLISAVNTCLSSKVVSQNSDLLAPIAVDSVLGLLGDDRSAAVNVDLRDIRMVEQMGGTIDDTELVSGLVFSKGSTKSAGGPSQVPNGKVALIQFCLSAPKTDMDNNVVVSDYAAMDRILRDERKYILGLCKKIKKSGANVVLIQKSILRDAYNELSLHFLAKMGILVVTDVERTDVEFICRTLGCTPVAHPDAMDAEKLGTADHVGDVVMPGSGHKVVKFTGVKNPGRTMTVLLRGSNDLVLKEANRSIHDAQCVVRSLVKKRALIAGGGAPEVEAALRLKEAALGMTGMDSYCTKAFAEALEVIPFTLAENAGMKPIDIVTELRKKHAEGMQGAGINVKRGQVSDMYDLNVLQPLLVSTSAINLATETTCMLLKIDDLVVC
;
A
#
# COMPACT_ATOMS: atom_id res chain seq x y z
N MET A 1 -60.31 -6.15 -31.77
CA MET A 1 -61.21 -5.00 -31.55
C MET A 1 -60.31 -3.92 -31.05
N ALA A 2 -59.78 -3.17 -31.90
CA ALA A 2 -60.32 -1.95 -32.51
C ALA A 2 -59.98 -0.81 -31.57
N ASN A 3 -59.14 -0.07 -32.02
CA ASN A 3 -59.05 1.27 -32.64
C ASN A 3 -58.49 2.24 -31.57
N GLY A 4 -57.62 3.08 -31.84
CA GLY A 4 -57.30 3.83 -33.06
C GLY A 4 -56.98 5.25 -32.63
N GLU A 5 -56.00 5.73 -33.25
CA GLU A 5 -55.81 7.03 -33.90
C GLU A 5 -55.65 8.26 -33.03
N THR A 6 -54.51 8.92 -33.15
CA THR A 6 -53.81 9.73 -34.15
C THR A 6 -54.13 11.22 -34.10
N LEU A 7 -53.05 11.99 -34.30
CA LEU A 7 -52.99 13.28 -35.03
C LEU A 7 -53.38 14.55 -34.22
N HIS A 8 -52.78 15.67 -34.31
CA HIS A 8 -51.94 16.44 -35.22
C HIS A 8 -51.52 17.74 -34.49
N GLU A 9 -50.29 18.11 -34.60
CA GLU A 9 -49.77 19.17 -35.52
C GLU A 9 -50.14 20.62 -35.27
N ARG A 10 -49.08 21.38 -35.40
CA ARG A 10 -48.95 22.79 -35.86
C ARG A 10 -48.91 23.86 -34.76
N SER A 11 -47.98 24.65 -34.76
CA SER A 11 -46.98 25.29 -35.63
C SER A 11 -47.01 26.79 -35.40
N LYS A 12 -45.84 27.36 -35.61
CA LYS A 12 -45.58 28.80 -35.95
C LYS A 12 -45.59 29.77 -34.77
N GLY A 13 -44.57 30.57 -34.56
CA GLY A 13 -43.57 31.07 -35.48
C GLY A 13 -43.33 32.52 -35.15
N LYS A 14 -42.12 32.93 -35.50
CA LYS A 14 -41.68 34.34 -35.70
C LYS A 14 -41.18 35.03 -34.47
N ASP A 15 -39.94 35.29 -34.48
CA ASP A 15 -39.07 36.20 -35.25
C ASP A 15 -38.76 37.48 -34.48
N VAL A 16 -37.47 37.67 -34.29
CA VAL A 16 -36.63 38.74 -34.81
C VAL A 16 -36.49 39.99 -33.96
N ARG A 17 -35.30 40.27 -33.59
CA ARG A 17 -34.38 41.40 -33.80
C ARG A 17 -33.60 41.77 -32.55
N THR A 18 -32.31 41.48 -32.61
CA THR A 18 -31.18 42.44 -32.88
C THR A 18 -31.20 43.76 -32.13
N SER A 19 -30.18 43.96 -31.38
CA SER A 19 -29.25 45.12 -31.44
C SER A 19 -28.26 44.96 -30.30
N ASN A 20 -27.01 44.68 -30.56
CA ASN A 20 -25.94 45.57 -30.95
C ASN A 20 -25.45 46.49 -29.82
N ILE A 21 -24.15 46.31 -29.58
CA ILE A 21 -23.13 47.34 -29.27
C ILE A 21 -23.06 47.83 -27.81
N VAL A 22 -21.95 47.54 -27.10
CA VAL A 22 -20.80 48.44 -27.08
C VAL A 22 -19.57 47.73 -26.51
N ALA A 23 -18.53 47.69 -27.34
CA ALA A 23 -17.17 47.42 -26.97
C ALA A 23 -16.57 48.67 -26.32
N ALA A 24 -15.93 48.52 -25.17
CA ALA A 24 -15.03 49.52 -24.66
C ALA A 24 -13.62 48.94 -24.49
N LYS A 25 -12.81 49.27 -25.49
CA LYS A 25 -11.34 49.27 -25.42
C LYS A 25 -10.90 50.32 -24.39
N VAL A 26 -10.06 49.98 -23.45
CA VAL A 26 -9.15 50.96 -22.84
C VAL A 26 -7.72 50.42 -22.88
N ARG A 27 -6.90 51.27 -23.42
CA ARG A 27 -5.51 51.16 -23.85
C ARG A 27 -4.53 51.04 -22.69
N ARG A 28 -3.42 50.33 -23.02
CA ARG A 28 -2.10 50.47 -22.39
C ARG A 28 -1.56 51.88 -22.51
N PRO A 29 -0.58 52.28 -21.69
CA PRO A 29 0.58 52.96 -22.23
C PRO A 29 1.89 52.20 -22.06
N LEU A 30 2.58 52.13 -23.17
CA LEU A 30 4.01 51.89 -23.34
C LEU A 30 4.81 53.06 -22.78
N LEU A 31 5.91 52.75 -22.10
CA LEU A 31 7.04 53.68 -22.08
C LEU A 31 8.32 52.93 -22.41
N ARG A 32 8.93 53.40 -23.49
CA ARG A 32 10.25 53.09 -24.05
C ARG A 32 11.33 53.86 -23.28
N GLY A 33 12.55 53.34 -23.32
CA GLY A 33 13.81 54.03 -23.10
C GLY A 33 14.90 52.96 -23.00
N THR A 34 15.50 52.56 -24.01
CA THR A 34 16.64 52.83 -24.90
C THR A 34 17.98 52.94 -24.19
N PHE A 35 18.91 52.09 -24.68
CA PHE A 35 20.37 52.23 -24.86
C PHE A 35 21.24 52.22 -23.59
N TRP A 36 22.26 51.33 -23.51
CA TRP A 36 23.53 51.29 -24.26
C TRP A 36 24.28 49.99 -24.04
N ALA A 37 24.89 49.50 -25.09
CA ALA A 37 25.87 48.41 -25.13
C ALA A 37 27.27 48.93 -24.76
N ARG A 38 28.11 48.06 -24.19
CA ARG A 38 29.51 47.82 -24.61
C ARG A 38 30.30 46.95 -23.64
N ASP A 39 30.85 45.92 -24.23
CA ASP A 39 32.23 45.42 -24.19
C ASP A 39 32.83 44.76 -22.93
N ALA A 40 33.02 43.50 -23.13
CA ALA A 40 34.24 42.68 -22.99
C ALA A 40 35.16 42.90 -21.77
N ARG A 41 35.39 41.81 -21.00
CA ARG A 41 36.69 41.16 -20.76
C ARG A 41 36.61 40.17 -19.60
N GLU A 42 37.07 38.95 -19.87
CA GLU A 42 37.41 37.91 -18.89
C GLU A 42 38.74 38.19 -18.16
N PRO A 43 39.19 37.24 -17.26
CA PRO A 43 38.82 36.98 -15.86
C PRO A 43 39.96 37.39 -14.89
N PRO A 44 39.94 37.10 -13.60
CA PRO A 44 40.60 35.90 -13.09
C PRO A 44 40.03 35.26 -11.80
N THR A 45 40.18 33.94 -11.72
CA THR A 45 40.49 33.05 -10.59
C THR A 45 40.34 33.56 -9.16
N GLY A 46 39.55 32.84 -8.39
CA GLY A 46 39.59 32.95 -6.92
C GLY A 46 38.66 31.96 -6.25
N ALA A 47 39.26 30.93 -5.68
CA ALA A 47 38.63 29.91 -4.84
C ALA A 47 38.01 30.52 -3.59
N TYR A 48 36.76 30.14 -3.28
CA TYR A 48 36.22 30.20 -1.92
C TYR A 48 35.43 28.93 -1.61
N SER A 49 35.96 28.21 -0.63
CA SER A 49 35.37 27.08 0.05
C SER A 49 34.13 27.48 0.84
N ALA A 50 33.02 26.82 0.62
CA ALA A 50 31.84 26.90 1.48
C ALA A 50 31.97 25.88 2.62
N THR A 51 32.15 26.39 3.83
CA THR A 51 32.15 25.62 5.07
C THR A 51 30.73 25.43 5.55
N VAL A 52 30.29 24.16 5.58
CA VAL A 52 29.03 23.75 6.22
C VAL A 52 29.28 23.61 7.71
N LEU A 53 28.56 24.37 8.52
CA LEU A 53 28.56 24.31 9.98
C LEU A 53 27.65 23.14 10.42
N VAL A 54 28.24 22.05 10.90
CA VAL A 54 27.55 20.99 11.64
C VAL A 54 27.78 21.25 13.13
N GLY A 55 26.68 21.54 13.85
CA GLY A 55 26.69 21.71 15.29
C GLY A 55 26.76 20.36 16.01
N LEU A 56 27.88 20.07 16.62
CA LEU A 56 28.09 18.95 17.53
C LEU A 56 28.00 19.42 18.98
N CYS A 57 27.00 18.93 19.70
CA CYS A 57 27.00 18.96 21.17
C CYS A 57 28.08 18.00 21.72
N ARG A 58 29.09 18.53 22.35
CA ARG A 58 30.04 17.74 23.17
C ARG A 58 29.79 17.97 24.65
N ARG A 59 29.62 16.87 25.38
CA ARG A 59 29.84 16.71 26.82
C ARG A 59 31.33 16.77 27.13
N GLY A 60 31.67 17.37 28.27
CA GLY A 60 32.94 17.25 28.96
C GLY A 60 32.99 18.32 30.05
N GLY A 61 33.18 18.09 31.28
CA GLY A 61 34.07 17.24 31.97
C GLY A 61 34.98 18.11 32.84
N CYS A 62 34.84 17.99 34.20
CA CYS A 62 35.84 18.24 35.26
C CYS A 62 36.59 19.58 35.38
N GLY A 63 36.49 20.17 36.57
CA GLY A 63 37.48 21.14 37.08
C GLY A 63 37.17 21.63 38.47
N ARG A 64 37.94 21.16 39.41
CA ARG A 64 38.08 21.36 40.85
C ARG A 64 38.19 22.81 41.33
N ALA A 65 37.86 22.94 42.61
CA ALA A 65 38.38 23.72 43.72
C ALA A 65 37.35 24.72 44.27
N GLY A 66 37.05 24.85 45.51
CA GLY A 66 37.65 24.48 46.78
C GLY A 66 36.92 25.24 47.87
N MET A 67 37.02 24.70 49.08
CA MET A 67 36.81 25.32 50.40
C MET A 67 35.41 25.31 51.03
N ASN A 68 35.34 24.46 52.02
CA ASN A 68 34.58 24.40 53.27
C ASN A 68 34.65 25.70 54.16
N PRO A 69 33.94 25.84 55.31
CA PRO A 69 33.34 24.81 56.18
C PRO A 69 32.06 25.27 56.95
N SER A 70 31.44 24.31 57.62
CA SER A 70 30.96 24.32 59.02
C SER A 70 29.50 23.97 59.28
N LEU A 71 29.37 22.89 60.05
CA LEU A 71 28.46 22.64 61.21
C LEU A 71 26.97 22.49 60.88
N ASP A 72 26.23 21.50 61.29
CA ASP A 72 26.27 20.66 62.51
C ASP A 72 25.20 19.55 62.38
N SER A 73 25.53 18.40 62.95
CA SER A 73 24.66 17.45 63.71
C SER A 73 23.43 16.81 63.11
N GLY A 74 23.41 15.48 63.10
CA GLY A 74 22.22 14.69 63.35
C GLY A 74 22.06 13.40 62.52
N ASP A 75 22.77 12.35 62.88
CA ASP A 75 22.40 10.95 62.63
C ASP A 75 21.13 10.60 63.42
N PRO A 76 20.28 9.65 63.00
CA PRO A 76 20.69 8.26 63.00
C PRO A 76 20.02 7.34 61.97
N THR A 77 20.77 6.34 61.54
CA THR A 77 20.45 4.92 61.31
C THR A 77 19.05 4.55 60.87
N PHE A 78 18.92 3.96 59.69
CA PHE A 78 17.91 2.97 59.39
C PHE A 78 18.48 1.78 58.63
N ASP A 79 18.21 0.63 59.22
CA ASP A 79 18.65 -0.72 58.92
C ASP A 79 18.23 -1.24 57.56
N PHE A 80 19.12 -2.00 56.99
CA PHE A 80 18.86 -2.98 55.96
C PHE A 80 18.03 -4.14 56.53
N LEU A 81 16.86 -4.41 55.93
CA LEU A 81 16.16 -5.66 56.11
C LEU A 81 16.08 -6.44 54.79
N PRO A 82 16.37 -7.74 54.84
CA PRO A 82 16.43 -8.60 53.64
C PRO A 82 15.04 -9.11 53.24
N SER A 83 14.86 -9.30 51.92
CA SER A 83 13.73 -9.92 51.28
C SER A 83 13.54 -11.40 51.67
N PRO A 84 12.26 -11.88 51.90
CA PRO A 84 12.01 -13.28 52.23
C PRO A 84 11.97 -14.19 50.96
N PRO A 85 12.26 -15.49 51.17
CA PRO A 85 12.33 -16.47 50.07
C PRO A 85 10.97 -17.01 49.68
N CYS A 86 10.76 -17.21 48.40
CA CYS A 86 9.61 -17.92 47.83
C CYS A 86 9.57 -19.40 48.29
N ARG A 87 8.50 -19.79 48.93
CA ARG A 87 8.14 -21.20 49.18
C ARG A 87 6.94 -21.58 48.30
N GLY A 88 7.15 -22.59 47.47
CA GLY A 88 6.32 -23.77 47.27
C GLY A 88 4.94 -23.60 46.65
N LEU A 89 4.83 -23.85 45.35
CA LEU A 89 3.60 -24.28 44.73
C LEU A 89 3.73 -25.73 44.29
N LYS A 90 2.85 -26.57 44.87
CA LYS A 90 2.72 -27.99 44.66
C LYS A 90 2.12 -28.29 43.28
N CYS A 91 2.75 -29.22 42.57
CA CYS A 91 2.19 -29.89 41.42
C CYS A 91 0.91 -30.65 41.79
N TRP A 92 -0.13 -30.48 40.99
CA TRP A 92 -1.28 -31.38 40.95
C TRP A 92 -1.22 -32.19 39.67
N ALA A 93 -1.16 -33.53 39.85
CA ALA A 93 -1.32 -34.52 38.82
C ALA A 93 -2.82 -34.83 38.61
N PRO A 94 -3.25 -35.19 37.40
CA PRO A 94 -4.64 -35.58 37.18
C PRO A 94 -4.90 -37.03 37.58
N VAL A 95 -6.01 -37.18 38.29
CA VAL A 95 -6.58 -38.43 38.73
C VAL A 95 -7.26 -39.14 37.57
N SER A 96 -6.86 -40.38 37.31
CA SER A 96 -7.54 -41.36 36.47
C SER A 96 -8.81 -41.89 37.17
N ALA A 97 -9.96 -41.76 36.51
CA ALA A 97 -11.19 -42.41 36.95
C ALA A 97 -11.43 -43.69 36.14
N ALA A 98 -11.39 -44.81 36.84
CA ALA A 98 -11.76 -46.14 36.37
C ALA A 98 -13.28 -46.30 36.37
N TRP A 99 -13.80 -46.99 35.37
CA TRP A 99 -15.17 -47.47 35.32
C TRP A 99 -15.19 -48.97 35.65
N PRO A 100 -16.17 -49.48 36.41
CA PRO A 100 -16.28 -50.89 36.73
C PRO A 100 -17.14 -51.65 35.73
N CYS A 101 -16.76 -52.91 35.57
CA CYS A 101 -17.42 -53.95 34.81
C CYS A 101 -18.80 -54.36 35.41
N GLY A 102 -19.70 -54.78 34.52
CA GLY A 102 -20.92 -55.47 34.87
C GLY A 102 -21.46 -56.24 33.67
N GLU A 103 -21.15 -57.50 33.57
CA GLU A 103 -21.92 -58.50 32.80
C GLU A 103 -23.18 -58.92 33.56
N PRO A 104 -24.24 -59.58 32.96
CA PRO A 104 -24.10 -60.81 32.18
C PRO A 104 -25.15 -61.09 31.05
N GLY A 105 -24.83 -61.84 30.07
CA GLY A 105 -25.37 -63.22 29.95
C GLY A 105 -26.28 -63.51 28.76
N ILE A 106 -25.93 -64.61 28.09
CA ILE A 106 -26.78 -65.65 27.48
C ILE A 106 -26.92 -65.70 25.92
N THR A 107 -26.13 -66.55 25.32
CA THR A 107 -26.41 -67.72 24.42
C THR A 107 -27.06 -67.47 23.04
N ASN A 108 -26.44 -67.94 21.96
CA ASN A 108 -26.42 -69.21 21.30
C ASN A 108 -25.85 -69.15 19.86
N SER A 109 -24.86 -69.97 19.65
CA SER A 109 -24.60 -70.93 18.55
C SER A 109 -24.97 -70.57 17.11
N SER A 110 -23.96 -70.46 16.28
CA SER A 110 -23.80 -71.36 15.12
C SER A 110 -22.40 -71.18 14.48
N SER A 111 -21.76 -72.29 14.34
CA SER A 111 -20.48 -72.66 13.74
C SER A 111 -20.34 -72.21 12.30
N PHE A 112 -19.15 -71.73 11.90
CA PHE A 112 -18.37 -72.16 10.72
C PHE A 112 -17.00 -71.46 10.65
N PRO A 113 -16.01 -71.92 9.88
CA PRO A 113 -14.68 -72.16 10.40
C PRO A 113 -13.62 -71.10 10.14
N SER A 114 -12.64 -71.10 11.01
CA SER A 114 -11.39 -70.41 11.00
C SER A 114 -10.55 -70.52 9.71
N ARG A 115 -10.23 -69.41 9.09
CA ARG A 115 -8.98 -69.24 8.33
C ARG A 115 -8.35 -67.89 8.77
N PRO A 116 -7.08 -67.84 9.18
CA PRO A 116 -6.38 -66.63 9.49
C PRO A 116 -5.87 -65.99 8.21
N LEU A 117 -6.43 -64.87 7.81
CA LEU A 117 -5.81 -64.00 6.86
C LEU A 117 -4.95 -62.94 7.63
N LEU A 118 -3.66 -63.19 7.59
CA LEU A 118 -2.62 -62.25 7.93
C LEU A 118 -2.72 -61.06 6.96
N PHE A 119 -3.38 -60.01 7.36
CA PHE A 119 -3.23 -58.68 6.73
C PHE A 119 -2.12 -57.95 7.46
N SER A 120 -0.94 -57.93 6.88
CA SER A 120 0.06 -56.94 7.15
C SER A 120 -0.43 -55.60 6.55
N PRO A 121 -0.45 -54.51 7.31
CA PRO A 121 -0.73 -53.21 6.73
C PRO A 121 0.44 -52.82 5.82
N GLN A 122 0.24 -52.87 4.53
CA GLN A 122 1.11 -52.24 3.57
C GLN A 122 0.93 -50.70 3.69
N PRO A 123 2.00 -49.92 3.78
CA PRO A 123 1.88 -48.47 3.76
C PRO A 123 1.36 -48.04 2.38
N ILE A 124 0.25 -47.33 2.38
CA ILE A 124 -0.29 -46.66 1.22
C ILE A 124 0.78 -45.65 0.72
N PRO A 125 1.21 -45.69 -0.54
CA PRO A 125 2.13 -44.66 -1.03
C PRO A 125 1.38 -43.34 -1.09
N LEU A 126 1.72 -42.43 -0.18
CA LEU A 126 1.38 -41.01 -0.23
C LEU A 126 2.17 -40.35 -1.37
N SER A 127 1.72 -40.57 -2.59
CA SER A 127 2.17 -39.84 -3.77
C SER A 127 1.02 -39.01 -4.32
N SER A 128 0.58 -38.01 -3.55
CA SER A 128 -0.12 -36.89 -4.07
C SER A 128 0.82 -35.70 -4.06
N PRO A 129 0.95 -34.91 -5.14
CA PRO A 129 1.84 -33.75 -5.19
C PRO A 129 1.49 -32.65 -4.18
N PHE A 130 0.34 -32.74 -3.52
CA PHE A 130 -0.11 -31.82 -2.48
C PHE A 130 0.45 -32.09 -1.09
N ALA A 131 0.88 -33.30 -0.78
CA ALA A 131 1.38 -33.64 0.56
C ALA A 131 2.89 -33.37 0.72
N SER A 132 3.63 -33.24 -0.37
CA SER A 132 5.08 -32.98 -0.33
C SER A 132 5.45 -31.53 -0.13
N SER A 133 4.51 -30.60 -0.25
CA SER A 133 4.75 -29.18 -0.04
C SER A 133 4.52 -28.68 1.40
N LEU A 134 3.89 -29.50 2.24
CA LEU A 134 3.62 -29.17 3.66
C LEU A 134 4.63 -29.78 4.65
N ILE A 135 5.51 -30.66 4.20
CA ILE A 135 6.60 -31.20 5.01
C ILE A 135 7.85 -30.40 4.61
N PRO A 136 8.54 -29.74 5.56
CA PRO A 136 9.82 -29.10 5.23
C PRO A 136 10.76 -30.21 4.74
N ASN A 137 11.07 -30.15 3.45
CA ASN A 137 12.03 -31.06 2.82
C ASN A 137 13.36 -30.92 3.59
N PRO A 138 13.92 -31.99 4.18
CA PRO A 138 15.24 -31.90 4.78
C PRO A 138 16.23 -31.61 3.64
N ASN A 139 16.60 -30.36 3.52
CA ASN A 139 17.45 -29.82 2.49
C ASN A 139 18.83 -30.52 2.54
N PRO A 140 19.31 -31.14 1.45
CA PRO A 140 20.62 -31.79 1.45
C PRO A 140 21.80 -30.79 1.55
N TYR A 141 21.53 -29.48 1.59
CA TYR A 141 22.54 -28.45 1.80
C TYR A 141 22.36 -27.79 3.18
N PRO A 142 23.22 -28.10 4.18
CA PRO A 142 23.08 -27.63 5.55
C PRO A 142 23.25 -26.10 5.75
N ASN A 143 23.50 -25.31 4.71
CA ASN A 143 23.76 -23.86 4.78
C ASN A 143 22.72 -22.97 4.08
N SER A 144 21.58 -23.48 3.65
CA SER A 144 20.54 -22.69 2.99
C SER A 144 19.43 -22.26 3.95
N ASN A 145 19.78 -21.72 5.10
CA ASN A 145 18.80 -21.02 5.93
C ASN A 145 18.41 -19.73 5.19
N PRO A 146 17.13 -19.53 4.81
CA PRO A 146 16.69 -18.33 4.08
C PRO A 146 17.03 -17.04 4.82
N ASN A 147 17.34 -17.14 6.12
CA ASN A 147 17.68 -16.01 6.97
C ASN A 147 19.18 -15.61 6.91
N SER A 148 20.03 -16.34 6.22
CA SER A 148 21.49 -16.15 6.28
C SER A 148 22.17 -15.74 4.98
N ASN A 149 21.46 -15.72 3.84
CA ASN A 149 22.08 -15.39 2.55
C ASN A 149 21.15 -14.55 1.65
N PRO A 150 21.62 -13.45 1.03
CA PRO A 150 20.85 -12.65 0.08
C PRO A 150 20.25 -13.47 -1.07
N GLN A 151 20.97 -14.44 -1.62
CA GLN A 151 20.47 -15.33 -2.67
C GLN A 151 19.30 -16.22 -2.21
N ALA A 152 19.30 -16.66 -0.95
CA ALA A 152 18.20 -17.42 -0.40
C ALA A 152 16.91 -16.60 -0.29
N VAL A 153 17.03 -15.29 0.02
CA VAL A 153 15.89 -14.34 0.03
C VAL A 153 15.33 -14.17 -1.39
N ALA A 154 16.20 -13.97 -2.39
CA ALA A 154 15.76 -13.86 -3.79
C ALA A 154 15.06 -15.15 -4.27
N ASN A 155 15.60 -16.32 -3.92
CA ASN A 155 15.01 -17.60 -4.27
C ASN A 155 13.65 -17.85 -3.57
N ALA A 156 13.45 -17.32 -2.36
CA ALA A 156 12.18 -17.44 -1.64
C ALA A 156 11.03 -16.73 -2.35
N VAL A 157 11.31 -15.58 -3.01
CA VAL A 157 10.28 -14.82 -3.73
C VAL A 157 10.21 -15.15 -5.23
N ARG A 158 11.22 -15.83 -5.77
CA ARG A 158 11.29 -16.19 -7.20
C ARG A 158 10.04 -16.95 -7.69
N THR A 159 9.51 -17.84 -6.88
CA THR A 159 8.33 -18.66 -7.21
C THR A 159 7.02 -17.89 -7.24
N SER A 160 6.97 -16.63 -6.75
CA SER A 160 5.79 -15.77 -6.83
C SER A 160 5.77 -14.88 -8.08
N LEU A 161 6.82 -14.93 -8.93
CA LEU A 161 6.92 -14.09 -10.13
C LEU A 161 5.97 -14.55 -11.24
N GLY A 162 5.19 -13.59 -11.77
CA GLY A 162 4.36 -13.74 -12.97
C GLY A 162 2.96 -14.31 -12.74
N PRO A 163 2.13 -14.43 -13.80
CA PRO A 163 0.70 -14.73 -13.70
C PRO A 163 0.38 -16.17 -13.26
N ARG A 164 1.36 -17.05 -13.22
CA ARG A 164 1.29 -18.40 -12.62
C ARG A 164 2.22 -18.56 -11.43
N GLY A 165 2.65 -17.45 -10.86
CA GLY A 165 3.35 -17.44 -9.59
C GLY A 165 2.46 -18.00 -8.46
N MET A 166 3.11 -18.56 -7.45
CA MET A 166 2.42 -19.14 -6.28
C MET A 166 2.40 -18.14 -5.14
N ASP A 167 1.23 -18.00 -4.51
CA ASP A 167 1.07 -17.15 -3.34
C ASP A 167 1.82 -17.72 -2.14
N LYS A 168 2.30 -16.84 -1.26
CA LYS A 168 2.96 -17.19 0.00
C LYS A 168 2.01 -17.01 1.17
N LEU A 169 1.91 -18.06 1.98
CA LEU A 169 1.23 -18.02 3.26
C LEU A 169 2.25 -17.69 4.36
N MET A 170 2.01 -16.63 5.08
CA MET A 170 2.88 -16.18 6.16
C MET A 170 2.14 -16.20 7.48
N GLN A 171 2.76 -16.77 8.50
CA GLN A 171 2.26 -16.74 9.87
C GLN A 171 2.99 -15.64 10.63
N MET A 172 2.23 -14.66 11.13
CA MET A 172 2.77 -13.57 11.93
C MET A 172 3.02 -14.01 13.37
N PRO A 173 3.93 -13.33 14.12
CA PRO A 173 4.18 -13.64 15.52
C PRO A 173 2.93 -13.60 16.42
N ASP A 174 1.97 -12.76 16.05
CA ASP A 174 0.68 -12.57 16.75
C ASP A 174 -0.33 -13.71 16.47
N GLY A 175 0.06 -14.67 15.66
CA GLY A 175 -0.80 -15.80 15.23
C GLY A 175 -1.71 -15.48 14.05
N GLU A 176 -1.72 -14.25 13.56
CA GLU A 176 -2.42 -13.91 12.32
C GLU A 176 -1.76 -14.56 11.11
N VAL A 177 -2.59 -14.88 10.11
CA VAL A 177 -2.15 -15.44 8.84
C VAL A 177 -2.32 -14.39 7.76
N LEU A 178 -1.30 -14.25 6.91
CA LEU A 178 -1.32 -13.38 5.75
C LEU A 178 -1.02 -14.20 4.50
N ILE A 179 -1.82 -14.00 3.45
CA ILE A 179 -1.58 -14.59 2.13
C ILE A 179 -1.27 -13.42 1.19
N SER A 180 -0.16 -13.50 0.47
CA SER A 180 0.21 -12.48 -0.52
C SER A 180 1.09 -13.04 -1.63
N ASN A 181 1.04 -12.38 -2.78
CA ASN A 181 1.96 -12.59 -3.91
C ASN A 181 2.93 -11.39 -4.06
N ASP A 182 2.66 -10.30 -3.40
CA ASP A 182 3.49 -9.10 -3.49
C ASP A 182 4.86 -9.28 -2.81
N GLY A 183 5.94 -9.01 -3.55
CA GLY A 183 7.32 -9.17 -3.09
C GLY A 183 7.67 -8.28 -1.91
N ALA A 184 7.25 -7.01 -1.91
CA ALA A 184 7.54 -6.07 -0.83
C ALA A 184 6.86 -6.51 0.47
N THR A 185 5.59 -6.92 0.41
CA THR A 185 4.85 -7.44 1.55
C THR A 185 5.46 -8.73 2.09
N ILE A 186 5.79 -9.70 1.23
CA ILE A 186 6.42 -10.96 1.64
C ILE A 186 7.73 -10.70 2.37
N LEU A 187 8.61 -9.90 1.79
CA LEU A 187 9.93 -9.63 2.33
C LEU A 187 9.89 -8.78 3.61
N SER A 188 8.99 -7.80 3.69
CA SER A 188 8.85 -6.95 4.88
C SER A 188 8.37 -7.72 6.11
N LYS A 189 7.61 -8.80 5.92
CA LYS A 189 7.10 -9.67 6.98
C LYS A 189 8.00 -10.87 7.28
N MET A 190 8.95 -11.17 6.39
CA MET A 190 9.93 -12.23 6.60
C MET A 190 10.94 -11.81 7.69
N ASN A 191 11.18 -12.69 8.65
CA ASN A 191 12.20 -12.44 9.68
C ASN A 191 13.61 -12.68 9.11
N VAL A 192 14.20 -11.64 8.55
CA VAL A 192 15.55 -11.67 7.97
C VAL A 192 16.57 -11.18 8.99
N LEU A 193 17.54 -12.03 9.34
CA LEU A 193 18.55 -11.71 10.35
C LEU A 193 19.82 -11.09 9.75
N HIS A 194 20.24 -11.55 8.55
CA HIS A 194 21.48 -11.10 7.93
C HIS A 194 21.38 -9.68 7.38
N PRO A 195 22.33 -8.77 7.71
CA PRO A 195 22.26 -7.37 7.26
C PRO A 195 22.21 -7.20 5.73
N ALA A 196 23.03 -7.95 4.98
CA ALA A 196 23.02 -7.90 3.53
C ALA A 196 21.68 -8.38 2.92
N ALA A 197 21.01 -9.32 3.58
CA ALA A 197 19.68 -9.75 3.17
C ALA A 197 18.60 -8.70 3.52
N LYS A 198 18.78 -7.93 4.60
CA LYS A 198 17.92 -6.77 4.91
C LYS A 198 18.00 -5.70 3.85
N MET A 199 19.16 -5.48 3.23
CA MET A 199 19.30 -4.54 2.11
C MET A 199 18.43 -4.96 0.91
N LEU A 200 18.23 -6.26 0.66
CA LEU A 200 17.29 -6.71 -0.38
C LEU A 200 15.81 -6.48 -0.01
N VAL A 201 15.47 -6.51 1.29
CA VAL A 201 14.14 -6.12 1.76
C VAL A 201 13.90 -4.63 1.53
N GLU A 202 14.87 -3.79 1.91
CA GLU A 202 14.83 -2.34 1.68
C GLU A 202 14.79 -2.00 0.18
N LEU A 203 15.49 -2.77 -0.65
CA LEU A 203 15.44 -2.65 -2.11
C LEU A 203 14.02 -2.87 -2.65
N SER A 204 13.34 -3.91 -2.18
CA SER A 204 11.95 -4.18 -2.58
C SER A 204 11.00 -3.07 -2.15
N GLN A 205 11.18 -2.53 -0.94
CA GLN A 205 10.41 -1.38 -0.44
C GLN A 205 10.70 -0.10 -1.24
N SER A 206 11.95 0.12 -1.65
CA SER A 206 12.32 1.27 -2.49
C SER A 206 11.65 1.20 -3.86
N GLN A 207 11.57 0.01 -4.45
CA GLN A 207 10.85 -0.21 -5.71
C GLN A 207 9.34 0.05 -5.55
N ASP A 208 8.75 -0.36 -4.43
CA ASP A 208 7.35 -0.12 -4.11
C ASP A 208 7.03 1.39 -4.01
N ILE A 209 7.90 2.15 -3.35
CA ILE A 209 7.76 3.62 -3.25
C ILE A 209 7.88 4.30 -4.62
N GLU A 210 8.85 3.90 -5.45
CA GLU A 210 9.15 4.55 -6.73
C GLU A 210 8.12 4.20 -7.81
N ALA A 211 7.90 2.92 -8.04
CA ALA A 211 7.05 2.42 -9.12
C ALA A 211 5.76 1.74 -8.61
N GLY A 212 5.79 1.12 -7.41
CA GLY A 212 4.67 0.40 -6.81
C GLY A 212 4.35 -0.95 -7.45
N ASP A 213 5.15 -1.37 -8.45
CA ASP A 213 5.07 -2.69 -9.08
C ASP A 213 6.49 -3.18 -9.40
N GLY A 214 6.63 -4.48 -9.70
CA GLY A 214 7.93 -5.09 -9.96
C GLY A 214 8.79 -5.33 -8.72
N THR A 215 8.21 -5.32 -7.53
CA THR A 215 8.85 -5.56 -6.24
C THR A 215 9.54 -6.92 -6.15
N THR A 216 8.95 -7.95 -6.75
CA THR A 216 9.54 -9.30 -6.90
C THR A 216 10.65 -9.29 -7.95
N THR A 217 10.42 -8.63 -9.08
CA THR A 217 11.37 -8.57 -10.20
C THR A 217 12.70 -7.97 -9.78
N VAL A 218 12.68 -6.86 -9.04
CA VAL A 218 13.90 -6.16 -8.60
C VAL A 218 14.78 -7.04 -7.72
N VAL A 219 14.18 -7.83 -6.83
CA VAL A 219 14.92 -8.74 -5.94
C VAL A 219 15.48 -9.95 -6.67
N VAL A 220 14.72 -10.49 -7.64
CA VAL A 220 15.19 -11.59 -8.49
C VAL A 220 16.36 -11.17 -9.35
N VAL A 221 16.30 -9.96 -9.95
CA VAL A 221 17.41 -9.37 -10.71
C VAL A 221 18.63 -9.14 -9.83
N ALA A 222 18.45 -8.55 -8.63
CA ALA A 222 19.55 -8.34 -7.69
C ALA A 222 20.20 -9.67 -7.27
N GLY A 223 19.41 -10.71 -7.01
CA GLY A 223 19.92 -12.05 -6.73
C GLY A 223 20.75 -12.63 -7.88
N ALA A 224 20.29 -12.49 -9.12
CA ALA A 224 21.00 -12.94 -10.31
C ALA A 224 22.30 -12.14 -10.54
N LEU A 225 22.27 -10.83 -10.30
CA LEU A 225 23.46 -9.98 -10.38
C LEU A 225 24.50 -10.39 -9.32
N LEU A 226 24.09 -10.70 -8.09
CA LEU A 226 24.99 -11.19 -7.03
C LEU A 226 25.61 -12.54 -7.39
N GLU A 227 24.88 -13.43 -8.07
CA GLU A 227 25.40 -14.70 -8.55
C GLU A 227 26.44 -14.48 -9.67
N ALA A 228 26.13 -13.59 -10.62
CA ALA A 228 27.07 -13.16 -11.65
C ALA A 228 28.34 -12.54 -11.05
N CYS A 229 28.21 -11.70 -10.01
CA CYS A 229 29.33 -11.13 -9.29
C CYS A 229 30.21 -12.20 -8.63
N SER A 230 29.62 -13.18 -7.97
CA SER A 230 30.36 -14.31 -7.37
C SER A 230 31.21 -15.05 -8.41
N THR A 231 30.65 -15.26 -9.61
CA THR A 231 31.35 -15.87 -10.75
C THR A 231 32.50 -14.99 -11.25
N LEU A 232 32.31 -13.68 -11.34
CA LEU A 232 33.36 -12.73 -11.76
C LEU A 232 34.49 -12.60 -10.72
N LEU A 233 34.15 -12.57 -9.44
CA LEU A 233 35.12 -12.56 -8.33
C LEU A 233 35.98 -13.84 -8.34
N SER A 234 35.38 -15.01 -8.59
CA SER A 234 36.13 -16.27 -8.71
C SER A 234 37.13 -16.27 -9.88
N LYS A 235 36.88 -15.45 -10.93
CA LYS A 235 37.80 -15.21 -12.02
C LYS A 235 38.88 -14.19 -11.72
N GLY A 236 38.90 -13.62 -10.50
CA GLY A 236 39.93 -12.68 -10.03
C GLY A 236 39.68 -11.22 -10.44
N ILE A 237 38.47 -10.84 -10.87
CA ILE A 237 38.15 -9.45 -11.20
C ILE A 237 37.86 -8.69 -9.90
N HIS A 238 38.45 -7.50 -9.75
CA HIS A 238 38.31 -6.71 -8.52
C HIS A 238 36.86 -6.18 -8.36
N PRO A 239 36.27 -6.19 -7.13
CA PRO A 239 34.89 -5.76 -6.89
C PRO A 239 34.54 -4.36 -7.39
N THR A 240 35.46 -3.40 -7.23
CA THR A 240 35.25 -2.01 -7.70
C THR A 240 35.18 -1.90 -9.22
N ALA A 241 35.91 -2.75 -9.96
CA ALA A 241 35.85 -2.81 -11.41
C ALA A 241 34.51 -3.41 -11.86
N ILE A 242 34.04 -4.46 -11.20
CA ILE A 242 32.72 -5.06 -11.45
C ILE A 242 31.62 -4.01 -11.21
N ALA A 243 31.65 -3.33 -10.07
CA ALA A 243 30.66 -2.31 -9.70
C ALA A 243 30.59 -1.17 -10.73
N SER A 244 31.74 -0.64 -11.17
CA SER A 244 31.78 0.44 -12.17
C SER A 244 31.27 -0.02 -13.55
N SER A 245 31.56 -1.27 -13.93
CA SER A 245 31.10 -1.84 -15.20
C SER A 245 29.59 -2.12 -15.18
N PHE A 246 29.05 -2.60 -14.03
CA PHE A 246 27.62 -2.85 -13.86
C PHE A 246 26.82 -1.55 -13.89
N MET A 247 27.30 -0.46 -13.26
CA MET A 247 26.64 0.85 -13.36
C MET A 247 26.59 1.38 -14.79
N ARG A 248 27.65 1.18 -15.58
CA ARG A 248 27.65 1.53 -17.00
C ARG A 248 26.70 0.64 -17.81
N ALA A 249 26.68 -0.66 -17.54
CA ALA A 249 25.76 -1.60 -18.19
C ALA A 249 24.30 -1.28 -17.90
N ALA A 250 23.98 -0.90 -16.67
CA ALA A 250 22.63 -0.44 -16.29
C ALA A 250 22.21 0.83 -17.04
N GLY A 251 23.12 1.80 -17.17
CA GLY A 251 22.86 3.00 -17.98
C GLY A 251 22.62 2.70 -19.46
N LEU A 252 23.35 1.73 -20.04
CA LEU A 252 23.10 1.26 -21.41
C LEU A 252 21.76 0.52 -21.50
N ALA A 253 21.43 -0.35 -20.54
CA ALA A 253 20.17 -1.08 -20.50
C ALA A 253 18.97 -0.14 -20.44
N THR A 254 19.02 0.88 -19.58
CA THR A 254 17.94 1.88 -19.49
C THR A 254 17.75 2.67 -20.78
N GLY A 255 18.83 3.04 -21.46
CA GLY A 255 18.76 3.66 -22.78
C GLY A 255 18.11 2.76 -23.84
N ILE A 256 18.45 1.48 -23.86
CA ILE A 256 17.84 0.49 -24.76
C ILE A 256 16.33 0.35 -24.51
N LEU A 257 15.92 0.33 -23.23
CA LEU A 257 14.50 0.26 -22.85
C LEU A 257 13.73 1.52 -23.26
N GLU A 258 14.37 2.69 -23.17
CA GLU A 258 13.79 3.95 -23.64
C GLU A 258 13.59 3.96 -25.16
N ASP A 259 14.56 3.46 -25.92
CA ASP A 259 14.49 3.37 -27.38
C ASP A 259 13.37 2.43 -27.88
N MET A 260 13.08 1.34 -27.15
CA MET A 260 12.03 0.40 -27.54
C MET A 260 10.63 0.80 -27.03
N SER A 261 10.55 1.85 -26.20
CA SER A 261 9.29 2.26 -25.59
C SER A 261 8.35 2.93 -26.59
N ARG A 262 7.04 2.76 -26.36
CA ARG A 262 5.98 3.45 -27.10
C ARG A 262 5.41 4.58 -26.25
N PRO A 263 5.28 5.80 -26.79
CA PRO A 263 4.66 6.90 -26.08
C PRO A 263 3.17 6.61 -25.83
N LEU A 264 2.66 6.99 -24.66
CA LEU A 264 1.28 6.83 -24.26
C LEU A 264 0.61 8.19 -24.12
N ASP A 265 -0.63 8.32 -24.64
CA ASP A 265 -1.51 9.43 -24.31
C ASP A 265 -2.38 9.05 -23.10
N LEU A 266 -2.37 9.89 -22.05
CA LEU A 266 -3.20 9.70 -20.84
C LEU A 266 -4.70 9.82 -21.09
N ASN A 267 -5.13 10.25 -22.28
CA ASN A 267 -6.53 10.26 -22.68
C ASN A 267 -7.00 8.89 -23.20
N ASP A 268 -6.07 8.02 -23.59
CA ASP A 268 -6.37 6.66 -24.02
C ASP A 268 -6.60 5.75 -22.81
N ARG A 269 -7.88 5.67 -22.39
CA ARG A 269 -8.30 4.88 -21.22
C ARG A 269 -8.09 3.37 -21.43
N ASP A 270 -8.21 2.89 -22.64
CA ASP A 270 -8.13 1.45 -22.94
C ASP A 270 -6.69 0.93 -22.83
N SER A 271 -5.71 1.71 -23.25
CA SER A 271 -4.29 1.39 -23.05
C SER A 271 -3.91 1.41 -21.56
N LEU A 272 -4.46 2.35 -20.78
CA LEU A 272 -4.26 2.37 -19.32
C LEU A 272 -4.86 1.12 -18.66
N ILE A 273 -6.08 0.74 -19.04
CA ILE A 273 -6.74 -0.47 -18.51
C ILE A 273 -5.92 -1.71 -18.89
N SER A 274 -5.37 -1.80 -20.10
CA SER A 274 -4.55 -2.93 -20.54
C SER A 274 -3.27 -3.08 -19.70
N ALA A 275 -2.60 -1.96 -19.39
CA ALA A 275 -1.43 -1.97 -18.53
C ALA A 275 -1.77 -2.39 -17.08
N VAL A 276 -2.88 -1.90 -16.54
CA VAL A 276 -3.36 -2.28 -15.21
C VAL A 276 -3.79 -3.76 -15.16
N ASN A 277 -4.46 -4.27 -16.20
CA ASN A 277 -4.81 -5.68 -16.31
C ASN A 277 -3.59 -6.58 -16.32
N THR A 278 -2.49 -6.15 -16.92
CA THR A 278 -1.22 -6.90 -16.88
C THR A 278 -0.71 -7.03 -15.44
N CYS A 279 -0.74 -5.97 -14.66
CA CYS A 279 -0.36 -5.99 -13.24
C CYS A 279 -1.30 -6.89 -12.43
N LEU A 280 -2.63 -6.71 -12.55
CA LEU A 280 -3.62 -7.50 -11.81
C LEU A 280 -3.62 -8.99 -12.17
N SER A 281 -3.17 -9.36 -13.37
CA SER A 281 -3.11 -10.76 -13.82
C SER A 281 -2.18 -11.65 -12.98
N SER A 282 -1.24 -11.07 -12.26
CA SER A 282 -0.31 -11.75 -11.35
C SER A 282 -0.83 -11.86 -9.93
N LYS A 283 -1.96 -11.22 -9.59
CA LYS A 283 -2.49 -11.10 -8.22
C LYS A 283 -3.64 -12.08 -7.96
N VAL A 284 -3.94 -12.31 -6.68
CA VAL A 284 -5.04 -13.19 -6.25
C VAL A 284 -6.39 -12.79 -6.86
N VAL A 285 -6.58 -11.49 -7.05
CA VAL A 285 -7.83 -10.91 -7.61
C VAL A 285 -7.89 -10.92 -9.14
N SER A 286 -7.02 -11.64 -9.81
CA SER A 286 -6.94 -11.70 -11.29
C SER A 286 -8.25 -12.09 -11.98
N GLN A 287 -9.11 -12.86 -11.30
CA GLN A 287 -10.42 -13.25 -11.84
C GLN A 287 -11.39 -12.07 -11.96
N ASN A 288 -11.24 -11.03 -11.15
CA ASN A 288 -12.07 -9.84 -11.12
C ASN A 288 -11.36 -8.61 -11.74
N SER A 289 -10.30 -8.83 -12.52
CA SER A 289 -9.51 -7.76 -13.14
C SER A 289 -10.33 -6.85 -14.04
N ASP A 290 -11.32 -7.41 -14.76
CA ASP A 290 -12.21 -6.67 -15.66
C ASP A 290 -13.05 -5.59 -14.94
N LEU A 291 -13.32 -5.78 -13.65
CA LEU A 291 -14.00 -4.80 -12.80
C LEU A 291 -13.02 -3.87 -12.10
N LEU A 292 -11.94 -4.43 -11.54
CA LEU A 292 -11.03 -3.67 -10.69
C LEU A 292 -10.11 -2.75 -11.48
N ALA A 293 -9.72 -3.13 -12.70
CA ALA A 293 -8.84 -2.29 -13.52
C ALA A 293 -9.50 -0.95 -13.92
N PRO A 294 -10.76 -0.89 -14.42
CA PRO A 294 -11.45 0.38 -14.63
C PRO A 294 -11.56 1.23 -13.37
N ILE A 295 -11.86 0.61 -12.21
CA ILE A 295 -11.98 1.33 -10.92
C ILE A 295 -10.64 1.96 -10.54
N ALA A 296 -9.52 1.22 -10.66
CA ALA A 296 -8.20 1.73 -10.38
C ALA A 296 -7.81 2.90 -11.32
N VAL A 297 -8.06 2.75 -12.62
CA VAL A 297 -7.78 3.79 -13.62
C VAL A 297 -8.63 5.03 -13.36
N ASP A 298 -9.95 4.87 -13.18
CA ASP A 298 -10.87 5.99 -12.99
C ASP A 298 -10.63 6.70 -11.66
N SER A 299 -10.18 5.99 -10.61
CA SER A 299 -9.80 6.60 -9.34
C SER A 299 -8.62 7.57 -9.49
N VAL A 300 -7.60 7.21 -10.26
CA VAL A 300 -6.43 8.07 -10.52
C VAL A 300 -6.76 9.18 -11.52
N LEU A 301 -7.50 8.87 -12.61
CA LEU A 301 -7.91 9.88 -13.57
C LEU A 301 -8.83 10.94 -12.96
N GLY A 302 -9.64 10.57 -11.97
CA GLY A 302 -10.49 11.48 -11.20
C GLY A 302 -9.68 12.51 -10.40
N LEU A 303 -8.49 12.16 -9.92
CA LEU A 303 -7.58 13.10 -9.25
C LEU A 303 -6.98 14.11 -10.23
N LEU A 304 -6.65 13.67 -11.44
CA LEU A 304 -6.03 14.53 -12.46
C LEU A 304 -7.00 15.60 -12.99
N GLY A 305 -8.30 15.29 -13.03
CA GLY A 305 -9.31 16.19 -13.60
C GLY A 305 -9.16 16.37 -15.11
N ASP A 306 -9.47 17.57 -15.61
CA ASP A 306 -9.52 17.85 -17.05
C ASP A 306 -8.14 18.10 -17.68
N ASP A 307 -7.19 18.67 -16.91
CA ASP A 307 -5.84 19.03 -17.39
C ASP A 307 -4.83 17.87 -17.25
N ARG A 308 -5.11 16.72 -17.88
CA ARG A 308 -4.27 15.51 -17.79
C ARG A 308 -2.88 15.69 -18.40
N SER A 309 -2.76 16.55 -19.41
CA SER A 309 -1.49 16.78 -20.11
C SER A 309 -0.43 17.50 -19.27
N ALA A 310 -0.84 18.33 -18.30
CA ALA A 310 0.05 19.10 -17.45
C ALA A 310 0.50 18.35 -16.18
N ALA A 311 -0.11 17.21 -15.89
CA ALA A 311 0.18 16.46 -14.67
C ALA A 311 1.57 15.81 -14.73
N VAL A 312 2.37 16.02 -13.70
CA VAL A 312 3.71 15.44 -13.53
C VAL A 312 3.70 14.26 -12.54
N ASN A 313 2.84 14.33 -11.53
CA ASN A 313 2.72 13.28 -10.51
C ASN A 313 1.35 13.33 -9.86
N VAL A 314 0.93 12.22 -9.24
CA VAL A 314 -0.33 12.08 -8.50
C VAL A 314 -0.03 11.59 -7.09
N ASP A 315 -0.67 12.20 -6.10
CA ASP A 315 -0.61 11.73 -4.72
C ASP A 315 -1.73 10.70 -4.48
N LEU A 316 -1.35 9.45 -4.28
CA LEU A 316 -2.30 8.37 -4.01
C LEU A 316 -2.96 8.47 -2.62
N ARG A 317 -2.47 9.36 -1.73
CA ARG A 317 -3.11 9.61 -0.44
C ARG A 317 -4.48 10.28 -0.57
N ASP A 318 -4.76 10.89 -1.72
CA ASP A 318 -6.05 11.47 -2.05
C ASP A 318 -7.07 10.43 -2.55
N ILE A 319 -6.66 9.14 -2.65
CA ILE A 319 -7.56 8.00 -2.85
C ILE A 319 -7.65 7.23 -1.54
N ARG A 320 -8.86 7.11 -1.01
CA ARG A 320 -9.11 6.34 0.21
C ARG A 320 -9.73 4.99 -0.12
N MET A 321 -9.12 3.95 0.43
CA MET A 321 -9.65 2.60 0.39
C MET A 321 -10.48 2.34 1.66
N VAL A 322 -11.74 1.94 1.50
CA VAL A 322 -12.62 1.59 2.61
C VAL A 322 -12.97 0.11 2.51
N GLU A 323 -12.46 -0.69 3.41
CA GLU A 323 -12.68 -2.12 3.46
C GLU A 323 -13.98 -2.42 4.22
N GLN A 324 -14.87 -3.22 3.61
CA GLN A 324 -16.12 -3.62 4.24
C GLN A 324 -16.42 -5.09 3.98
N MET A 325 -16.43 -5.88 5.06
CA MET A 325 -16.79 -7.29 4.98
C MET A 325 -18.24 -7.50 4.55
N GLY A 326 -18.44 -8.56 3.75
CA GLY A 326 -19.75 -9.00 3.25
C GLY A 326 -19.98 -8.65 1.79
N GLY A 327 -20.54 -9.59 1.02
CA GLY A 327 -20.66 -9.53 -0.42
C GLY A 327 -19.47 -10.16 -1.14
N THR A 328 -19.35 -9.91 -2.42
CA THR A 328 -18.26 -10.36 -3.29
C THR A 328 -17.38 -9.19 -3.71
N ILE A 329 -16.24 -9.48 -4.32
CA ILE A 329 -15.36 -8.44 -4.89
C ILE A 329 -16.09 -7.68 -6.00
N ASP A 330 -17.06 -8.32 -6.68
CA ASP A 330 -17.85 -7.70 -7.75
C ASP A 330 -18.75 -6.55 -7.26
N ASP A 331 -19.03 -6.51 -5.95
CA ASP A 331 -19.79 -5.42 -5.32
C ASP A 331 -18.91 -4.18 -5.02
N THR A 332 -17.64 -4.19 -5.40
CA THR A 332 -16.72 -3.06 -5.21
C THR A 332 -17.11 -1.89 -6.08
N GLU A 333 -17.15 -0.68 -5.53
CA GLU A 333 -17.57 0.52 -6.24
C GLU A 333 -16.63 1.72 -6.00
N LEU A 334 -16.50 2.56 -7.01
CA LEU A 334 -15.84 3.87 -6.91
C LEU A 334 -16.86 4.93 -6.54
N VAL A 335 -16.62 5.65 -5.45
CA VAL A 335 -17.50 6.71 -4.95
C VAL A 335 -16.81 8.07 -5.08
N SER A 336 -17.41 8.97 -5.87
CA SER A 336 -17.00 10.37 -5.94
C SER A 336 -17.50 11.10 -4.69
N GLY A 337 -16.81 10.95 -3.56
CA GLY A 337 -17.23 11.49 -2.28
C GLY A 337 -16.55 10.81 -1.11
N LEU A 338 -17.23 10.72 0.01
CA LEU A 338 -16.70 10.15 1.24
C LEU A 338 -17.55 8.96 1.71
N VAL A 339 -16.88 7.91 2.13
CA VAL A 339 -17.53 6.73 2.72
C VAL A 339 -16.85 6.41 4.05
N PHE A 340 -17.66 6.13 5.09
CA PHE A 340 -17.19 5.61 6.36
C PHE A 340 -17.61 4.15 6.52
N SER A 341 -16.68 3.31 6.98
CA SER A 341 -16.91 1.88 7.25
C SER A 341 -17.91 1.63 8.38
N LYS A 342 -18.20 2.65 9.17
CA LYS A 342 -19.16 2.61 10.29
C LYS A 342 -20.46 3.30 9.91
N GLY A 343 -21.59 2.76 10.39
CA GLY A 343 -22.88 3.41 10.28
C GLY A 343 -23.01 4.64 11.18
N SER A 344 -24.05 5.44 10.96
CA SER A 344 -24.35 6.55 11.86
C SER A 344 -24.66 6.05 13.27
N THR A 345 -24.09 6.73 14.26
CA THR A 345 -24.37 6.42 15.67
C THR A 345 -25.75 6.93 16.03
N LYS A 346 -26.70 6.01 16.16
CA LYS A 346 -28.08 6.34 16.50
C LYS A 346 -28.32 6.19 17.99
N SER A 347 -28.49 7.30 18.65
CA SER A 347 -29.34 7.33 19.85
C SER A 347 -30.82 7.27 19.43
N ALA A 348 -31.70 6.84 20.33
CA ALA A 348 -33.12 6.65 20.01
C ALA A 348 -33.72 7.83 19.20
N GLY A 349 -34.07 7.59 17.91
CA GLY A 349 -34.77 8.53 17.06
C GLY A 349 -33.91 9.46 16.18
N GLY A 350 -32.61 9.21 16.05
CA GLY A 350 -31.75 9.98 15.13
C GLY A 350 -32.08 9.76 13.66
N PRO A 351 -31.85 10.75 12.78
CA PRO A 351 -32.06 10.61 11.33
C PRO A 351 -31.08 9.61 10.73
N SER A 352 -31.53 8.86 9.73
CA SER A 352 -30.70 7.93 8.96
C SER A 352 -30.23 8.49 7.63
N GLN A 353 -30.92 9.50 7.14
CA GLN A 353 -30.60 10.17 5.88
C GLN A 353 -30.85 11.66 6.04
N VAL A 354 -29.98 12.46 5.45
CA VAL A 354 -30.05 13.93 5.49
C VAL A 354 -29.80 14.45 4.07
N PRO A 355 -30.82 15.03 3.41
CA PRO A 355 -30.63 15.75 2.16
C PRO A 355 -30.01 17.12 2.45
N ASN A 356 -29.22 17.64 1.53
CA ASN A 356 -28.50 18.92 1.64
C ASN A 356 -27.73 19.04 2.99
N GLY A 357 -26.87 18.04 3.25
CA GLY A 357 -26.11 17.95 4.49
C GLY A 357 -25.08 19.06 4.64
N LYS A 358 -25.17 19.83 5.71
CA LYS A 358 -24.10 20.72 6.18
C LYS A 358 -23.29 19.99 7.22
N VAL A 359 -22.06 19.68 6.89
CA VAL A 359 -21.19 18.79 7.67
C VAL A 359 -20.25 19.61 8.54
N ALA A 360 -20.26 19.36 9.84
CA ALA A 360 -19.30 19.92 10.78
C ALA A 360 -18.34 18.85 11.27
N LEU A 361 -17.04 19.09 11.16
CA LEU A 361 -15.98 18.24 11.69
C LEU A 361 -15.51 18.80 13.04
N ILE A 362 -15.73 18.04 14.11
CA ILE A 362 -15.50 18.45 15.49
C ILE A 362 -14.29 17.71 16.06
N GLN A 363 -13.34 18.47 16.61
CA GLN A 363 -12.17 17.95 17.33
C GLN A 363 -12.31 18.07 18.86
N PHE A 364 -13.22 18.90 19.36
CA PHE A 364 -13.46 19.03 20.77
C PHE A 364 -14.41 17.93 21.28
N CYS A 365 -14.27 17.58 22.57
CA CYS A 365 -15.08 16.54 23.18
C CYS A 365 -16.49 17.04 23.51
N LEU A 366 -17.50 16.23 23.15
CA LEU A 366 -18.94 16.42 23.50
C LEU A 366 -19.29 15.64 24.77
N SER A 367 -18.40 15.62 25.75
CA SER A 367 -18.56 14.99 27.05
C SER A 367 -18.49 16.04 28.16
N ALA A 368 -18.88 15.67 29.34
CA ALA A 368 -18.75 16.53 30.52
C ALA A 368 -17.25 16.83 30.77
N PRO A 369 -16.91 18.05 31.20
CA PRO A 369 -15.54 18.37 31.55
C PRO A 369 -15.13 17.51 32.76
N LYS A 370 -14.02 16.77 32.60
CA LYS A 370 -13.39 16.02 33.69
C LYS A 370 -12.25 16.85 34.25
N THR A 371 -12.09 16.82 35.59
CA THR A 371 -10.91 17.39 36.26
C THR A 371 -9.66 16.58 35.86
N ASP A 372 -8.49 17.18 36.05
CA ASP A 372 -7.21 16.49 35.85
C ASP A 372 -7.08 15.35 36.89
N MET A 373 -6.23 14.37 36.58
CA MET A 373 -6.11 13.15 37.44
C MET A 373 -5.73 13.47 38.88
N ASP A 374 -5.05 14.58 39.11
CA ASP A 374 -4.60 15.01 40.44
C ASP A 374 -5.64 15.80 41.24
N ASN A 375 -6.72 16.24 40.57
CA ASN A 375 -7.76 17.08 41.20
C ASN A 375 -9.10 16.36 41.26
N ASN A 376 -9.47 15.88 42.45
CA ASN A 376 -10.77 15.26 42.68
C ASN A 376 -11.73 16.25 43.30
N VAL A 377 -12.96 16.33 42.78
CA VAL A 377 -14.05 17.07 43.38
C VAL A 377 -14.75 16.18 44.41
N VAL A 378 -14.60 16.47 45.70
CA VAL A 378 -15.25 15.76 46.77
C VAL A 378 -16.58 16.45 47.08
N VAL A 379 -17.68 15.69 46.97
CA VAL A 379 -19.03 16.20 47.26
C VAL A 379 -19.59 15.43 48.44
N SER A 380 -19.90 16.13 49.53
CA SER A 380 -20.46 15.57 50.76
C SER A 380 -21.96 15.71 50.87
N ASP A 381 -22.61 16.55 50.04
CA ASP A 381 -24.03 16.88 50.12
C ASP A 381 -24.78 16.43 48.83
N TYR A 382 -25.93 15.77 49.02
CA TYR A 382 -26.81 15.35 47.92
C TYR A 382 -27.31 16.51 47.06
N ALA A 383 -27.61 17.68 47.69
CA ALA A 383 -28.05 18.84 46.96
C ALA A 383 -26.95 19.45 46.08
N ALA A 384 -25.68 19.32 46.49
CA ALA A 384 -24.52 19.71 45.69
C ALA A 384 -24.31 18.76 44.53
N MET A 385 -24.46 17.45 44.73
CA MET A 385 -24.37 16.46 43.66
C MET A 385 -25.41 16.67 42.57
N ASP A 386 -26.67 16.91 42.98
CA ASP A 386 -27.77 17.22 42.07
C ASP A 386 -27.51 18.51 41.25
N ARG A 387 -26.85 19.49 41.83
CA ARG A 387 -26.46 20.73 41.11
C ARG A 387 -25.43 20.43 40.04
N ILE A 388 -24.40 19.67 40.38
CA ILE A 388 -23.34 19.28 39.45
C ILE A 388 -23.94 18.53 38.25
N LEU A 389 -24.77 17.52 38.48
CA LEU A 389 -25.43 16.75 37.41
C LEU A 389 -26.34 17.62 36.52
N ARG A 390 -27.02 18.62 37.09
CA ARG A 390 -27.83 19.57 36.31
C ARG A 390 -26.93 20.51 35.46
N ASP A 391 -25.82 20.92 36.00
CA ASP A 391 -24.91 21.84 35.33
C ASP A 391 -24.12 21.11 34.21
N GLU A 392 -23.75 19.85 34.40
CA GLU A 392 -23.24 18.98 33.34
C GLU A 392 -24.22 18.86 32.16
N ARG A 393 -25.50 18.57 32.47
CA ARG A 393 -26.54 18.48 31.43
C ARG A 393 -26.73 19.80 30.70
N LYS A 394 -26.71 20.94 31.45
CA LYS A 394 -26.80 22.28 30.83
C LYS A 394 -25.59 22.57 29.93
N TYR A 395 -24.39 22.18 30.37
CA TYR A 395 -23.17 22.37 29.61
C TYR A 395 -23.24 21.61 28.28
N ILE A 396 -23.50 20.29 28.29
CA ILE A 396 -23.63 19.46 27.09
C ILE A 396 -24.75 20.00 26.19
N LEU A 397 -25.91 20.36 26.73
CA LEU A 397 -26.98 20.97 25.95
C LEU A 397 -26.56 22.30 25.33
N GLY A 398 -25.75 23.08 26.05
CA GLY A 398 -25.15 24.34 25.53
C GLY A 398 -24.28 24.10 24.33
N LEU A 399 -23.39 23.08 24.35
CA LEU A 399 -22.55 22.68 23.23
C LEU A 399 -23.40 22.24 22.04
N CYS A 400 -24.40 21.38 22.25
CA CYS A 400 -25.27 20.92 21.16
C CYS A 400 -26.08 22.07 20.54
N LYS A 401 -26.52 23.07 21.37
CA LYS A 401 -27.20 24.27 20.84
C LYS A 401 -26.27 25.15 20.00
N LYS A 402 -24.98 25.26 20.35
CA LYS A 402 -23.99 25.97 19.52
C LYS A 402 -23.81 25.30 18.15
N ILE A 403 -23.72 23.96 18.14
CA ILE A 403 -23.67 23.17 16.89
C ILE A 403 -24.91 23.42 16.04
N LYS A 404 -26.11 23.37 16.61
CA LYS A 404 -27.35 23.63 15.88
C LYS A 404 -27.43 25.05 15.33
N LYS A 405 -26.91 26.03 16.09
CA LYS A 405 -26.92 27.45 15.72
C LYS A 405 -26.04 27.71 14.47
N SER A 406 -24.93 26.97 14.28
CA SER A 406 -24.11 27.06 13.06
C SER A 406 -24.83 26.57 11.80
N GLY A 407 -25.94 25.83 11.96
CA GLY A 407 -26.72 25.26 10.86
C GLY A 407 -26.25 23.87 10.42
N ALA A 408 -25.35 23.22 11.15
CA ALA A 408 -24.91 21.87 10.86
C ALA A 408 -26.07 20.86 11.01
N ASN A 409 -26.21 19.98 10.01
CA ASN A 409 -27.15 18.87 9.99
C ASN A 409 -26.46 17.51 10.15
N VAL A 410 -25.15 17.46 9.88
CA VAL A 410 -24.30 16.28 10.04
C VAL A 410 -23.08 16.66 10.86
N VAL A 411 -22.70 15.81 11.80
CA VAL A 411 -21.57 16.03 12.68
C VAL A 411 -20.66 14.82 12.65
N LEU A 412 -19.39 15.09 12.33
CA LEU A 412 -18.29 14.12 12.39
C LEU A 412 -17.50 14.39 13.67
N ILE A 413 -17.40 13.40 14.55
CA ILE A 413 -16.70 13.51 15.82
C ILE A 413 -15.38 12.77 15.73
N GLN A 414 -14.27 13.50 15.90
CA GLN A 414 -12.94 12.91 15.92
C GLN A 414 -12.74 12.05 17.17
N LYS A 415 -12.11 10.89 17.00
CA LYS A 415 -11.71 10.01 18.10
C LYS A 415 -10.71 10.72 19.01
N SER A 416 -10.98 10.74 20.30
CA SER A 416 -10.06 11.26 21.30
C SER A 416 -9.32 10.11 21.99
N ILE A 417 -8.05 10.31 22.30
CA ILE A 417 -7.20 9.33 23.00
C ILE A 417 -7.29 9.52 24.52
N LEU A 418 -7.37 10.77 24.97
CA LEU A 418 -7.26 11.13 26.39
C LEU A 418 -8.60 11.16 27.11
N ARG A 419 -9.70 11.46 26.39
CA ARG A 419 -11.03 11.66 26.97
C ARG A 419 -12.09 11.02 26.09
N ASP A 420 -13.26 10.74 26.67
CA ASP A 420 -14.43 10.32 25.90
C ASP A 420 -14.82 11.43 24.92
N ALA A 421 -14.78 11.15 23.63
CA ALA A 421 -15.10 12.13 22.59
C ALA A 421 -16.58 12.55 22.64
N TYR A 422 -17.46 11.65 23.09
CA TYR A 422 -18.90 11.88 23.21
C TYR A 422 -19.48 11.08 24.40
N ASN A 423 -20.66 11.48 24.83
CA ASN A 423 -21.45 10.77 25.83
C ASN A 423 -22.82 10.41 25.22
N GLU A 424 -23.47 9.36 25.68
CA GLU A 424 -24.82 8.98 25.24
C GLU A 424 -25.84 10.13 25.38
N LEU A 425 -25.70 10.96 26.42
CA LEU A 425 -26.52 12.14 26.61
C LEU A 425 -26.32 13.17 25.48
N SER A 426 -25.10 13.38 25.01
CA SER A 426 -24.80 14.27 23.89
C SER A 426 -25.40 13.75 22.59
N LEU A 427 -25.28 12.44 22.32
CA LEU A 427 -25.88 11.79 21.18
C LEU A 427 -27.42 11.89 21.20
N HIS A 428 -28.05 11.70 22.37
CA HIS A 428 -29.47 11.86 22.50
C HIS A 428 -29.95 13.31 22.21
N PHE A 429 -29.21 14.31 22.65
CA PHE A 429 -29.55 15.71 22.35
C PHE A 429 -29.38 16.02 20.86
N LEU A 430 -28.30 15.53 20.21
CA LEU A 430 -28.07 15.72 18.79
C LEU A 430 -29.16 15.02 17.96
N ALA A 431 -29.51 13.78 18.32
CA ALA A 431 -30.60 13.03 17.69
C ALA A 431 -31.95 13.76 17.80
N LYS A 432 -32.29 14.30 19.00
CA LYS A 432 -33.49 15.09 19.19
C LYS A 432 -33.53 16.40 18.39
N MET A 433 -32.35 16.96 18.08
CA MET A 433 -32.21 18.13 17.19
C MET A 433 -32.23 17.77 15.71
N GLY A 434 -32.33 16.48 15.35
CA GLY A 434 -32.36 16.01 13.96
C GLY A 434 -30.98 16.09 13.27
N ILE A 435 -29.91 15.89 14.02
CA ILE A 435 -28.53 15.91 13.49
C ILE A 435 -28.05 14.48 13.36
N LEU A 436 -27.52 14.11 12.19
CA LEU A 436 -26.86 12.84 11.96
C LEU A 436 -25.43 12.89 12.52
N VAL A 437 -25.04 11.86 13.28
CA VAL A 437 -23.74 11.83 13.94
C VAL A 437 -22.94 10.62 13.45
N VAL A 438 -21.70 10.86 13.05
CA VAL A 438 -20.68 9.83 12.79
C VAL A 438 -19.59 10.01 13.83
N THR A 439 -19.31 8.95 14.58
CA THR A 439 -18.33 8.94 15.66
C THR A 439 -17.03 8.25 15.24
N ASP A 440 -16.01 8.42 16.05
CA ASP A 440 -14.74 7.70 15.93
C ASP A 440 -14.00 7.94 14.60
N VAL A 441 -14.03 9.17 14.10
CA VAL A 441 -13.23 9.58 12.95
C VAL A 441 -11.75 9.56 13.36
N GLU A 442 -10.93 8.83 12.64
CA GLU A 442 -9.49 8.75 12.89
C GLU A 442 -8.81 10.10 12.60
N ARG A 443 -7.72 10.38 13.32
CA ARG A 443 -6.98 11.64 13.15
C ARG A 443 -6.34 11.76 11.77
N THR A 444 -5.90 10.66 11.23
CA THR A 444 -5.31 10.57 9.88
C THR A 444 -6.30 10.93 8.78
N ASP A 445 -7.59 10.69 9.02
CA ASP A 445 -8.64 10.92 8.05
C ASP A 445 -9.13 12.37 7.98
N VAL A 446 -8.82 13.17 9.01
CA VAL A 446 -9.28 14.56 9.10
C VAL A 446 -8.87 15.38 7.89
N GLU A 447 -7.64 15.25 7.43
CA GLU A 447 -7.12 15.99 6.27
C GLU A 447 -7.87 15.60 4.98
N PHE A 448 -8.04 14.29 4.74
CA PHE A 448 -8.79 13.76 3.61
C PHE A 448 -10.25 14.26 3.62
N ILE A 449 -10.92 14.22 4.78
CA ILE A 449 -12.29 14.72 4.94
C ILE A 449 -12.38 16.20 4.64
N CYS A 450 -11.42 17.00 5.14
CA CYS A 450 -11.38 18.43 4.89
C CYS A 450 -11.19 18.76 3.42
N ARG A 451 -10.31 18.04 2.72
CA ARG A 451 -10.10 18.19 1.28
C ARG A 451 -11.35 17.81 0.48
N THR A 452 -12.01 16.71 0.85
CA THR A 452 -13.20 16.21 0.15
C THR A 452 -14.41 17.13 0.33
N LEU A 453 -14.73 17.47 1.57
CA LEU A 453 -15.94 18.25 1.90
C LEU A 453 -15.74 19.75 1.79
N GLY A 454 -14.50 20.24 1.68
CA GLY A 454 -14.17 21.65 1.74
C GLY A 454 -14.47 22.27 3.11
N CYS A 455 -14.39 21.48 4.18
CA CYS A 455 -14.66 21.94 5.54
C CYS A 455 -13.35 22.23 6.30
N THR A 456 -13.45 23.03 7.36
CA THR A 456 -12.34 23.24 8.29
C THR A 456 -12.66 22.58 9.65
N PRO A 457 -11.70 21.86 10.27
CA PRO A 457 -11.93 21.22 11.54
C PRO A 457 -12.11 22.26 12.65
N VAL A 458 -13.06 22.04 13.54
CA VAL A 458 -13.38 22.95 14.61
C VAL A 458 -12.85 22.40 15.94
N ALA A 459 -11.83 23.09 16.50
CA ALA A 459 -11.20 22.68 17.76
C ALA A 459 -11.91 23.25 19.00
N HIS A 460 -12.63 24.35 18.86
CA HIS A 460 -13.33 25.00 19.99
C HIS A 460 -14.80 25.30 19.65
N PRO A 461 -15.74 25.09 20.59
CA PRO A 461 -17.17 25.27 20.33
C PRO A 461 -17.60 26.69 19.97
N ASP A 462 -16.83 27.71 20.36
CA ASP A 462 -17.14 29.10 20.04
C ASP A 462 -16.65 29.50 18.64
N ALA A 463 -15.76 28.72 18.05
CA ALA A 463 -15.25 28.94 16.69
C ALA A 463 -16.11 28.26 15.59
N MET A 464 -17.34 27.85 15.94
CA MET A 464 -18.25 27.14 15.04
C MET A 464 -19.01 28.14 14.16
N ASP A 465 -18.49 28.42 12.96
CA ASP A 465 -19.08 29.32 11.98
C ASP A 465 -19.68 28.55 10.78
N ALA A 466 -20.66 29.16 10.10
CA ALA A 466 -21.30 28.55 8.95
C ALA A 466 -20.35 28.37 7.75
N GLU A 467 -19.30 29.19 7.66
CA GLU A 467 -18.30 29.16 6.59
C GLU A 467 -17.35 27.94 6.70
N LYS A 468 -17.24 27.37 7.91
CA LYS A 468 -16.40 26.20 8.19
C LYS A 468 -17.09 24.87 7.90
N LEU A 469 -18.37 24.94 7.53
CA LEU A 469 -19.15 23.74 7.24
C LEU A 469 -18.91 23.23 5.82
N GLY A 470 -18.70 21.94 5.68
CA GLY A 470 -18.73 21.26 4.39
C GLY A 470 -20.15 21.08 3.85
N THR A 471 -20.28 20.85 2.55
CA THR A 471 -21.57 20.62 1.90
C THR A 471 -21.59 19.30 1.17
N ALA A 472 -22.68 18.55 1.28
CA ALA A 472 -22.96 17.35 0.54
C ALA A 472 -24.47 17.30 0.18
N ASP A 473 -24.81 16.86 -1.01
CA ASP A 473 -26.22 16.83 -1.45
C ASP A 473 -26.99 15.75 -0.71
N HIS A 474 -26.38 14.59 -0.49
CA HIS A 474 -27.01 13.50 0.23
C HIS A 474 -26.02 12.81 1.17
N VAL A 475 -26.43 12.68 2.44
CA VAL A 475 -25.69 11.92 3.46
C VAL A 475 -26.62 10.88 4.04
N GLY A 476 -26.26 9.62 4.00
CA GLY A 476 -27.14 8.60 4.54
C GLY A 476 -26.45 7.27 4.87
N ASP A 477 -27.12 6.54 5.76
CA ASP A 477 -26.76 5.16 6.06
C ASP A 477 -27.23 4.26 4.92
N VAL A 478 -26.30 3.53 4.33
CA VAL A 478 -26.57 2.44 3.39
C VAL A 478 -26.31 1.12 4.10
N VAL A 479 -27.33 0.25 4.08
CA VAL A 479 -27.21 -1.11 4.61
C VAL A 479 -26.55 -1.96 3.56
N MET A 480 -25.41 -2.57 3.90
CA MET A 480 -24.69 -3.44 2.97
C MET A 480 -25.40 -4.77 2.82
N PRO A 481 -25.70 -5.22 1.58
CA PRO A 481 -26.29 -6.52 1.34
C PRO A 481 -25.34 -7.62 1.84
N GLY A 482 -25.90 -8.68 2.42
CA GLY A 482 -25.16 -9.84 2.90
C GLY A 482 -24.66 -9.74 4.33
N SER A 483 -24.06 -8.65 4.76
CA SER A 483 -23.50 -8.50 6.13
C SER A 483 -24.41 -7.78 7.12
N GLY A 484 -25.40 -7.01 6.60
CA GLY A 484 -26.23 -6.14 7.45
C GLY A 484 -25.47 -4.97 8.09
N HIS A 485 -24.18 -4.84 7.85
CA HIS A 485 -23.40 -3.68 8.28
C HIS A 485 -23.87 -2.41 7.58
N LYS A 486 -23.78 -1.31 8.31
CA LYS A 486 -24.15 0.01 7.79
C LYS A 486 -22.90 0.81 7.53
N VAL A 487 -22.88 1.48 6.38
CA VAL A 487 -21.88 2.46 6.01
C VAL A 487 -22.54 3.80 5.77
N VAL A 488 -21.85 4.89 6.10
CA VAL A 488 -22.35 6.23 5.79
C VAL A 488 -21.68 6.69 4.49
N LYS A 489 -22.53 6.99 3.49
CA LYS A 489 -22.09 7.55 2.20
C LYS A 489 -22.44 9.02 2.12
N PHE A 490 -21.50 9.81 1.61
CA PHE A 490 -21.63 11.22 1.26
C PHE A 490 -21.54 11.33 -0.27
N THR A 491 -22.61 11.74 -0.90
CA THR A 491 -22.69 11.88 -2.35
C THR A 491 -23.05 13.32 -2.73
N GLY A 492 -22.72 13.72 -3.97
CA GLY A 492 -22.94 15.09 -4.45
C GLY A 492 -22.06 16.10 -3.72
N VAL A 493 -20.82 15.74 -3.43
CA VAL A 493 -19.85 16.62 -2.79
C VAL A 493 -19.19 17.50 -3.86
N LYS A 494 -18.95 18.76 -3.57
CA LYS A 494 -18.21 19.68 -4.47
C LYS A 494 -16.78 19.25 -4.74
N ASN A 495 -16.24 18.43 -3.84
CA ASN A 495 -14.91 17.82 -3.91
C ASN A 495 -13.80 18.77 -4.39
N PRO A 496 -13.54 19.86 -3.69
CA PRO A 496 -12.55 20.86 -4.11
C PRO A 496 -11.13 20.26 -4.16
N GLY A 497 -10.86 19.20 -3.38
CA GLY A 497 -9.59 18.50 -3.34
C GLY A 497 -9.45 17.39 -4.37
N ARG A 498 -10.46 17.13 -5.20
CA ARG A 498 -10.49 16.03 -6.19
C ARG A 498 -10.16 14.67 -5.59
N THR A 499 -10.64 14.40 -4.40
CA THR A 499 -10.41 13.13 -3.70
C THR A 499 -11.37 12.04 -4.18
N MET A 500 -10.94 10.78 -4.12
CA MET A 500 -11.75 9.63 -4.51
C MET A 500 -11.81 8.61 -3.39
N THR A 501 -12.92 7.88 -3.28
CA THR A 501 -13.07 6.79 -2.31
C THR A 501 -13.44 5.50 -3.04
N VAL A 502 -12.70 4.43 -2.80
CA VAL A 502 -13.03 3.09 -3.29
C VAL A 502 -13.61 2.30 -2.13
N LEU A 503 -14.85 1.84 -2.27
CA LEU A 503 -15.49 0.95 -1.31
C LEU A 503 -15.25 -0.50 -1.73
N LEU A 504 -14.34 -1.16 -1.04
CA LEU A 504 -13.98 -2.55 -1.25
C LEU A 504 -14.94 -3.49 -0.54
N ARG A 505 -15.36 -4.52 -1.26
CA ARG A 505 -16.23 -5.58 -0.75
C ARG A 505 -15.51 -6.92 -0.85
N GLY A 506 -15.81 -7.82 0.09
CA GLY A 506 -15.25 -9.15 0.09
C GLY A 506 -15.84 -10.04 1.17
N SER A 507 -15.75 -11.34 0.95
CA SER A 507 -16.29 -12.35 1.86
C SER A 507 -15.41 -12.60 3.09
N ASN A 508 -14.10 -12.35 2.99
CA ASN A 508 -13.10 -12.63 4.01
C ASN A 508 -12.13 -11.45 4.15
N ASP A 509 -11.66 -11.19 5.36
CA ASP A 509 -10.68 -10.16 5.69
C ASP A 509 -9.34 -10.35 4.94
N LEU A 510 -8.89 -11.61 4.79
CA LEU A 510 -7.66 -11.91 4.02
C LEU A 510 -7.79 -11.50 2.55
N VAL A 511 -8.94 -11.80 1.93
CA VAL A 511 -9.22 -11.45 0.54
C VAL A 511 -9.33 -9.93 0.38
N LEU A 512 -9.97 -9.26 1.35
CA LEU A 512 -10.09 -7.79 1.37
C LEU A 512 -8.72 -7.10 1.44
N LYS A 513 -7.86 -7.56 2.36
CA LYS A 513 -6.49 -7.03 2.52
C LYS A 513 -5.66 -7.22 1.26
N GLU A 514 -5.80 -8.37 0.59
CA GLU A 514 -5.08 -8.64 -0.66
C GLU A 514 -5.66 -7.85 -1.85
N ALA A 515 -6.99 -7.70 -1.90
CA ALA A 515 -7.64 -6.87 -2.90
C ALA A 515 -7.23 -5.39 -2.74
N ASN A 516 -7.14 -4.90 -1.51
CA ASN A 516 -6.66 -3.56 -1.22
C ASN A 516 -5.23 -3.34 -1.75
N ARG A 517 -4.30 -4.26 -1.46
CA ARG A 517 -2.93 -4.21 -2.00
C ARG A 517 -2.91 -4.25 -3.52
N SER A 518 -3.68 -5.17 -4.12
CA SER A 518 -3.73 -5.32 -5.57
C SER A 518 -4.23 -4.06 -6.28
N ILE A 519 -5.24 -3.39 -5.73
CA ILE A 519 -5.74 -2.12 -6.27
C ILE A 519 -4.72 -1.00 -6.04
N HIS A 520 -4.03 -0.99 -4.90
CA HIS A 520 -2.96 -0.03 -4.65
C HIS A 520 -1.84 -0.16 -5.69
N ASP A 521 -1.38 -1.38 -5.99
CA ASP A 521 -0.39 -1.63 -7.03
C ASP A 521 -0.91 -1.19 -8.41
N ALA A 522 -2.17 -1.48 -8.72
CA ALA A 522 -2.82 -1.02 -9.95
C ALA A 522 -2.83 0.52 -10.07
N GLN A 523 -3.12 1.22 -8.98
CA GLN A 523 -3.05 2.68 -8.92
C GLN A 523 -1.62 3.21 -9.06
N CYS A 524 -0.64 2.51 -8.49
CA CYS A 524 0.78 2.84 -8.65
C CYS A 524 1.26 2.67 -10.10
N VAL A 525 0.76 1.66 -10.83
CA VAL A 525 1.01 1.49 -12.26
C VAL A 525 0.51 2.72 -13.04
N VAL A 526 -0.70 3.18 -12.78
CA VAL A 526 -1.24 4.40 -13.42
C VAL A 526 -0.42 5.64 -13.03
N ARG A 527 -0.04 5.78 -11.76
CA ARG A 527 0.87 6.85 -11.30
C ARG A 527 2.20 6.83 -12.05
N SER A 528 2.78 5.65 -12.26
CA SER A 528 4.02 5.47 -13.02
C SER A 528 3.88 5.89 -14.47
N LEU A 529 2.72 5.64 -15.10
CA LEU A 529 2.38 6.12 -16.45
C LEU A 529 2.16 7.63 -16.51
N VAL A 530 1.68 8.25 -15.44
CA VAL A 530 1.61 9.74 -15.34
C VAL A 530 3.00 10.34 -15.24
N LYS A 531 3.90 9.74 -14.44
CA LYS A 531 5.30 10.20 -14.29
C LYS A 531 6.09 10.05 -15.60
N LYS A 532 6.02 8.89 -16.25
CA LYS A 532 6.73 8.57 -17.49
C LYS A 532 5.77 7.94 -18.49
N ARG A 533 5.34 8.71 -19.47
CA ARG A 533 4.27 8.38 -20.43
C ARG A 533 4.77 7.45 -21.52
N ALA A 534 5.27 6.29 -21.12
CA ALA A 534 5.82 5.32 -22.03
C ALA A 534 5.47 3.89 -21.59
N LEU A 535 5.08 3.07 -22.55
CA LEU A 535 4.78 1.65 -22.39
C LEU A 535 5.79 0.81 -23.09
N ILE A 536 6.09 -0.35 -22.53
CA ILE A 536 6.90 -1.41 -23.12
C ILE A 536 6.13 -2.73 -23.13
N ALA A 537 6.54 -3.65 -24.01
CA ALA A 537 5.98 -4.99 -24.02
C ALA A 537 6.32 -5.72 -22.72
N GLY A 538 5.40 -6.52 -22.18
CA GLY A 538 5.64 -7.35 -21.00
C GLY A 538 6.15 -8.75 -21.35
N GLY A 539 6.02 -9.67 -20.41
CA GLY A 539 6.33 -11.09 -20.63
C GLY A 539 7.82 -11.42 -20.80
N GLY A 540 8.72 -10.60 -20.25
CA GLY A 540 10.16 -10.78 -20.33
C GLY A 540 10.81 -10.27 -21.62
N ALA A 541 10.05 -9.59 -22.49
CA ALA A 541 10.56 -9.02 -23.74
C ALA A 541 11.63 -7.94 -23.51
N PRO A 542 11.46 -6.95 -22.61
CA PRO A 542 12.45 -5.90 -22.39
C PRO A 542 13.78 -6.44 -21.85
N GLU A 543 13.73 -7.44 -20.99
CA GLU A 543 14.92 -8.04 -20.39
C GLU A 543 15.74 -8.81 -21.44
N VAL A 544 15.07 -9.52 -22.35
CA VAL A 544 15.76 -10.26 -23.44
C VAL A 544 16.34 -9.30 -24.47
N GLU A 545 15.62 -8.27 -24.88
CA GLU A 545 16.11 -7.25 -25.81
C GLU A 545 17.31 -6.49 -25.24
N ALA A 546 17.20 -6.05 -23.96
CA ALA A 546 18.31 -5.42 -23.27
C ALA A 546 19.53 -6.37 -23.19
N ALA A 547 19.31 -7.64 -22.85
CA ALA A 547 20.38 -8.64 -22.79
C ALA A 547 21.05 -8.86 -24.16
N LEU A 548 20.28 -8.92 -25.23
CA LEU A 548 20.81 -9.09 -26.60
C LEU A 548 21.69 -7.90 -26.98
N ARG A 549 21.17 -6.67 -26.88
CA ARG A 549 21.90 -5.46 -27.25
C ARG A 549 23.11 -5.19 -26.36
N LEU A 550 23.01 -5.51 -25.06
CA LEU A 550 24.18 -5.45 -24.16
C LEU A 550 25.26 -6.44 -24.54
N LYS A 551 24.91 -7.66 -24.98
CA LYS A 551 25.88 -8.65 -25.49
C LYS A 551 26.57 -8.16 -26.77
N GLU A 552 25.84 -7.51 -27.68
CA GLU A 552 26.39 -6.87 -28.86
C GLU A 552 27.32 -5.71 -28.49
N ALA A 553 26.91 -4.82 -27.59
CA ALA A 553 27.75 -3.74 -27.09
C ALA A 553 29.03 -4.26 -26.41
N ALA A 554 28.93 -5.37 -25.66
CA ALA A 554 30.07 -6.00 -25.00
C ALA A 554 31.14 -6.53 -26.01
N LEU A 555 30.77 -6.88 -27.25
CA LEU A 555 31.73 -7.26 -28.29
C LEU A 555 32.61 -6.08 -28.74
N GLY A 556 32.08 -4.85 -28.65
CA GLY A 556 32.85 -3.63 -28.96
C GLY A 556 33.71 -3.13 -27.80
N MET A 557 33.52 -3.67 -26.58
CA MET A 557 34.28 -3.28 -25.41
C MET A 557 35.56 -4.10 -25.24
N THR A 558 36.59 -3.49 -24.63
CA THR A 558 37.89 -4.15 -24.44
C THR A 558 38.11 -4.45 -22.94
N GLY A 559 38.84 -5.54 -22.66
CA GLY A 559 39.29 -5.87 -21.30
C GLY A 559 38.22 -6.43 -20.37
N MET A 560 38.25 -6.07 -19.11
CA MET A 560 37.36 -6.61 -18.07
C MET A 560 35.89 -6.16 -18.25
N ASP A 561 35.68 -4.97 -18.82
CA ASP A 561 34.35 -4.40 -19.03
C ASP A 561 33.49 -5.29 -19.93
N SER A 562 34.07 -5.90 -20.99
CA SER A 562 33.35 -6.83 -21.85
C SER A 562 32.82 -8.05 -21.08
N TYR A 563 33.64 -8.63 -20.19
CA TYR A 563 33.21 -9.78 -19.36
C TYR A 563 32.13 -9.39 -18.38
N CYS A 564 32.27 -8.23 -17.74
CA CYS A 564 31.28 -7.75 -16.77
C CYS A 564 29.94 -7.42 -17.43
N THR A 565 29.95 -6.72 -18.57
CA THR A 565 28.73 -6.38 -19.33
C THR A 565 28.02 -7.64 -19.84
N LYS A 566 28.80 -8.64 -20.30
CA LYS A 566 28.24 -9.93 -20.73
C LYS A 566 27.56 -10.67 -19.56
N ALA A 567 28.21 -10.73 -18.41
CA ALA A 567 27.64 -11.36 -17.21
C ALA A 567 26.39 -10.61 -16.72
N PHE A 568 26.37 -9.28 -16.80
CA PHE A 568 25.20 -8.48 -16.51
C PHE A 568 24.02 -8.81 -17.45
N ALA A 569 24.29 -8.91 -18.75
CA ALA A 569 23.28 -9.28 -19.74
C ALA A 569 22.71 -10.70 -19.50
N GLU A 570 23.57 -11.65 -19.11
CA GLU A 570 23.14 -13.00 -18.74
C GLU A 570 22.27 -13.01 -17.47
N ALA A 571 22.55 -12.14 -16.51
CA ALA A 571 21.75 -12.01 -15.28
C ALA A 571 20.34 -11.48 -15.57
N LEU A 572 20.13 -10.57 -16.53
CA LEU A 572 18.80 -10.08 -16.89
C LEU A 572 17.89 -11.18 -17.47
N GLU A 573 18.45 -12.19 -18.13
CA GLU A 573 17.68 -13.30 -18.70
C GLU A 573 17.08 -14.23 -17.63
N VAL A 574 17.38 -14.03 -16.35
CA VAL A 574 16.76 -14.78 -15.24
C VAL A 574 15.27 -14.51 -15.16
N ILE A 575 14.79 -13.32 -15.53
CA ILE A 575 13.37 -12.97 -15.51
C ILE A 575 12.55 -13.85 -16.48
N PRO A 576 12.83 -13.87 -17.80
CA PRO A 576 12.10 -14.76 -18.71
C PRO A 576 12.30 -16.24 -18.38
N PHE A 577 13.48 -16.63 -17.88
CA PHE A 577 13.74 -17.99 -17.42
C PHE A 577 12.79 -18.39 -16.28
N THR A 578 12.67 -17.53 -15.26
CA THR A 578 11.79 -17.75 -14.10
C THR A 578 10.31 -17.74 -14.50
N LEU A 579 9.90 -16.85 -15.42
CA LEU A 579 8.54 -16.83 -15.95
C LEU A 579 8.18 -18.15 -16.65
N ALA A 580 9.08 -18.68 -17.44
CA ALA A 580 8.89 -19.95 -18.12
C ALA A 580 8.85 -21.14 -17.14
N GLU A 581 9.71 -21.12 -16.10
CA GLU A 581 9.75 -22.13 -15.04
C GLU A 581 8.43 -22.16 -14.24
N ASN A 582 7.98 -21.00 -13.77
CA ASN A 582 6.72 -20.89 -13.01
C ASN A 582 5.49 -21.25 -13.85
N ALA A 583 5.56 -21.03 -15.16
CA ALA A 583 4.51 -21.42 -16.10
C ALA A 583 4.50 -22.93 -16.42
N GLY A 584 5.50 -23.69 -15.92
CA GLY A 584 5.62 -25.14 -16.18
C GLY A 584 6.11 -25.47 -17.60
N MET A 585 6.75 -24.53 -18.28
CA MET A 585 7.37 -24.71 -19.60
C MET A 585 8.82 -25.15 -19.44
N LYS A 586 9.46 -25.52 -20.54
CA LYS A 586 10.91 -25.77 -20.57
C LYS A 586 11.64 -24.42 -20.72
N PRO A 587 12.31 -23.92 -19.67
CA PRO A 587 12.85 -22.54 -19.69
C PRO A 587 13.90 -22.35 -20.78
N ILE A 588 14.79 -23.36 -20.98
CA ILE A 588 15.89 -23.28 -21.94
C ILE A 588 15.37 -23.15 -23.37
N ASP A 589 14.37 -23.94 -23.75
CA ASP A 589 13.80 -23.93 -25.11
C ASP A 589 13.13 -22.59 -25.39
N ILE A 590 12.35 -22.10 -24.44
CA ILE A 590 11.60 -20.81 -24.55
C ILE A 590 12.55 -19.61 -24.62
N VAL A 591 13.56 -19.53 -23.75
CA VAL A 591 14.52 -18.43 -23.76
C VAL A 591 15.36 -18.45 -25.07
N THR A 592 15.69 -19.64 -25.59
CA THR A 592 16.39 -19.76 -26.87
C THR A 592 15.50 -19.29 -28.02
N GLU A 593 14.21 -19.63 -28.03
CA GLU A 593 13.26 -19.16 -29.03
C GLU A 593 13.06 -17.65 -28.95
N LEU A 594 12.99 -17.08 -27.73
CA LEU A 594 12.91 -15.64 -27.51
C LEU A 594 14.13 -14.92 -28.10
N ARG A 595 15.33 -15.36 -27.77
CA ARG A 595 16.58 -14.78 -28.32
C ARG A 595 16.57 -14.81 -29.84
N LYS A 596 16.09 -15.90 -30.44
CA LYS A 596 16.00 -16.02 -31.90
C LYS A 596 15.04 -14.97 -32.48
N LYS A 597 13.84 -14.82 -31.92
CA LYS A 597 12.82 -13.84 -32.38
C LYS A 597 13.30 -12.41 -32.24
N HIS A 598 13.98 -12.08 -31.12
CA HIS A 598 14.56 -10.76 -30.91
C HIS A 598 15.72 -10.49 -31.90
N ALA A 599 16.55 -11.48 -32.19
CA ALA A 599 17.60 -11.36 -33.23
C ALA A 599 17.01 -11.18 -34.64
N GLU A 600 15.78 -11.68 -34.89
CA GLU A 600 15.01 -11.44 -36.12
C GLU A 600 14.37 -10.04 -36.18
N GLY A 601 14.47 -9.24 -35.09
CA GLY A 601 13.98 -7.87 -35.00
C GLY A 601 12.59 -7.72 -34.40
N MET A 602 11.98 -8.80 -33.83
CA MET A 602 10.69 -8.73 -33.15
C MET A 602 10.86 -8.29 -31.70
N GLN A 603 10.93 -6.98 -31.45
CA GLN A 603 11.13 -6.39 -30.10
C GLN A 603 9.99 -6.64 -29.12
N GLY A 604 8.77 -6.91 -29.64
CA GLY A 604 7.59 -7.20 -28.80
C GLY A 604 7.45 -8.68 -28.44
N ALA A 605 8.35 -9.56 -28.87
CA ALA A 605 8.26 -10.99 -28.59
C ALA A 605 8.44 -11.28 -27.08
N GLY A 606 7.47 -11.92 -26.46
CA GLY A 606 7.48 -12.29 -25.04
C GLY A 606 6.82 -13.63 -24.77
N ILE A 607 6.83 -14.05 -23.52
CA ILE A 607 6.30 -15.34 -23.10
C ILE A 607 4.78 -15.25 -22.91
N ASN A 608 4.02 -15.95 -23.73
CA ASN A 608 2.60 -16.15 -23.55
C ASN A 608 2.35 -17.33 -22.60
N VAL A 609 2.14 -17.03 -21.34
CA VAL A 609 1.93 -18.00 -20.27
C VAL A 609 0.62 -18.80 -20.46
N LYS A 610 -0.41 -18.20 -21.08
CA LYS A 610 -1.70 -18.85 -21.32
C LYS A 610 -1.58 -19.95 -22.39
N ARG A 611 -0.84 -19.71 -23.47
CA ARG A 611 -0.65 -20.64 -24.59
C ARG A 611 0.61 -21.49 -24.50
N GLY A 612 1.54 -21.12 -23.63
CA GLY A 612 2.82 -21.83 -23.48
C GLY A 612 3.76 -21.69 -24.65
N GLN A 613 3.77 -20.55 -25.32
CA GLN A 613 4.59 -20.24 -26.50
C GLN A 613 5.04 -18.79 -26.52
N VAL A 614 6.02 -18.47 -27.35
CA VAL A 614 6.47 -17.09 -27.59
C VAL A 614 5.57 -16.42 -28.61
N SER A 615 5.01 -15.24 -28.26
CA SER A 615 4.11 -14.45 -29.08
C SER A 615 4.45 -12.97 -29.00
N ASP A 616 3.92 -12.14 -29.90
CA ASP A 616 3.99 -10.69 -29.74
C ASP A 616 3.11 -10.25 -28.59
N MET A 617 3.69 -9.54 -27.63
CA MET A 617 2.98 -9.05 -26.45
C MET A 617 2.15 -7.80 -26.72
N TYR A 618 2.48 -7.03 -27.75
CA TYR A 618 1.66 -5.91 -28.18
C TYR A 618 0.30 -6.37 -28.73
N ASP A 619 0.29 -7.44 -29.52
CA ASP A 619 -0.96 -8.02 -30.06
C ASP A 619 -1.84 -8.61 -28.94
N LEU A 620 -1.24 -9.02 -27.85
CA LEU A 620 -1.92 -9.60 -26.70
C LEU A 620 -2.32 -8.55 -25.65
N ASN A 621 -1.98 -7.28 -25.87
CA ASN A 621 -2.17 -6.18 -24.91
C ASN A 621 -1.53 -6.45 -23.53
N VAL A 622 -0.39 -7.17 -23.52
CA VAL A 622 0.41 -7.38 -22.31
C VAL A 622 1.46 -6.29 -22.23
N LEU A 623 1.11 -5.19 -21.60
CA LEU A 623 1.90 -3.96 -21.55
C LEU A 623 2.29 -3.63 -20.10
N GLN A 624 3.46 -3.03 -19.92
CA GLN A 624 3.92 -2.55 -18.63
C GLN A 624 4.52 -1.15 -18.74
N PRO A 625 4.49 -0.34 -17.66
CA PRO A 625 5.12 0.98 -17.65
C PRO A 625 6.64 0.88 -17.81
N LEU A 626 7.23 1.74 -18.62
CA LEU A 626 8.68 1.82 -18.79
C LEU A 626 9.39 2.09 -17.44
N LEU A 627 8.78 2.92 -16.56
CA LEU A 627 9.36 3.27 -15.28
C LEU A 627 9.62 2.04 -14.40
N VAL A 628 8.73 1.05 -14.39
CA VAL A 628 8.85 -0.17 -13.57
C VAL A 628 10.14 -0.93 -13.91
N SER A 629 10.40 -1.19 -15.19
CA SER A 629 11.60 -1.93 -15.62
C SER A 629 12.88 -1.12 -15.45
N THR A 630 12.85 0.19 -15.77
CA THR A 630 14.03 1.04 -15.62
C THR A 630 14.43 1.24 -14.16
N SER A 631 13.45 1.45 -13.25
CA SER A 631 13.72 1.56 -11.81
C SER A 631 14.22 0.23 -11.23
N ALA A 632 13.61 -0.90 -11.63
CA ALA A 632 14.03 -2.22 -11.15
C ALA A 632 15.50 -2.53 -11.52
N ILE A 633 15.93 -2.26 -12.74
CA ILE A 633 17.33 -2.49 -13.17
C ILE A 633 18.29 -1.56 -12.41
N ASN A 634 17.94 -0.28 -12.28
CA ASN A 634 18.81 0.70 -11.63
C ASN A 634 18.95 0.39 -10.12
N LEU A 635 17.85 0.20 -9.41
CA LEU A 635 17.86 -0.08 -7.98
C LEU A 635 18.54 -1.42 -7.65
N ALA A 636 18.29 -2.48 -8.45
CA ALA A 636 18.96 -3.76 -8.31
C ALA A 636 20.48 -3.63 -8.50
N THR A 637 20.91 -2.87 -9.51
CA THR A 637 22.33 -2.65 -9.79
C THR A 637 22.99 -1.83 -8.70
N GLU A 638 22.35 -0.76 -8.22
CA GLU A 638 22.87 0.09 -7.16
C GLU A 638 23.07 -0.71 -5.86
N THR A 639 22.06 -1.46 -5.43
CA THR A 639 22.15 -2.30 -4.23
C THR A 639 23.21 -3.39 -4.38
N THR A 640 23.32 -4.03 -5.54
CA THR A 640 24.38 -5.01 -5.82
C THR A 640 25.78 -4.37 -5.75
N CYS A 641 25.94 -3.18 -6.31
CA CYS A 641 27.19 -2.42 -6.23
C CYS A 641 27.53 -1.97 -4.82
N MET A 642 26.56 -1.64 -3.99
CA MET A 642 26.76 -1.37 -2.57
C MET A 642 27.25 -2.61 -1.84
N LEU A 643 26.59 -3.76 -2.03
CA LEU A 643 26.96 -5.03 -1.41
C LEU A 643 28.37 -5.49 -1.81
N LEU A 644 28.78 -5.28 -3.07
CA LEU A 644 30.12 -5.60 -3.56
C LEU A 644 31.25 -4.79 -2.90
N LYS A 645 30.92 -3.60 -2.37
CA LYS A 645 31.91 -2.73 -1.71
C LYS A 645 32.07 -3.04 -0.22
N ILE A 646 31.24 -3.92 0.34
CA ILE A 646 31.31 -4.33 1.73
C ILE A 646 32.40 -5.39 1.86
N ASP A 647 33.42 -5.13 2.66
CA ASP A 647 34.53 -6.04 2.95
C ASP A 647 34.23 -6.88 4.19
N ASP A 648 33.80 -6.25 5.30
CA ASP A 648 33.56 -6.92 6.57
C ASP A 648 32.31 -6.41 7.28
N LEU A 649 31.79 -7.23 8.19
CA LEU A 649 30.60 -6.94 8.99
C LEU A 649 31.01 -6.76 10.46
N VAL A 650 30.98 -5.52 10.92
CA VAL A 650 31.25 -5.19 12.33
C VAL A 650 29.93 -5.16 13.09
N VAL A 651 29.80 -6.04 14.09
CA VAL A 651 28.65 -6.06 15.00
C VAL A 651 28.91 -5.12 16.16
N CYS A 652 28.08 -4.09 16.33
CA CYS A 652 28.17 -3.12 17.41
C CYS A 652 27.16 -3.39 18.52
#